data_76c33e80e297b1ad77d13e31429ec221
#
_entry.id   76c33e80e297b1ad77d13e31429ec221
#
_cell.length_a   1.000
_cell.length_b   1.000
_cell.length_c   1.000
_cell.angle_alpha   90.00
_cell.angle_beta   90.00
_cell.angle_gamma   90.00
#
_symmetry.space_group_name_H-M   'P 1'
#
loop_
_entity.id
_entity.type
_entity.pdbx_description
1 polymer ?
#
loop_
_entity_poly.entity_id
_entity_poly.type
_entity_poly.pdbx_seq_one_letter_code
_entity_poly.pdbx_strand_id
1 'polypeptide(L)'
;MKRQRNIEIKEIFLVTCLLFGVFLLIPMLRILQKSFTGNQGITLEFYKNILVGDFLKIFVNSIGIAMVSALITTVFAFILAYSIHFTNLPSGIKKGIHVLTVMPMLLPTITYGFAIIYSLGKQGLLTKLFGRQLFDIYGLKGLMIGYVIYTLPVSFLLINNTMGYIDKKFLIVSRVMGDHAGRTFYQTILRPLSGTLAASVIQSFFLSFTDFGIPASVGGRTEVVAGRLYNEMLGSVPDFNKGAVVAMMMLLPSIISILVLSYLEKYNIRYNKVSDIEMKKSKVRDCFCAVVSVAIMLCILAVFAVIVIVPFIEEWPYRIHFTLEHFVSVFQDAELILVVKNSVLVAVLTAVIGSFIVYGAALVTARSSISAKCKKIIESISLVTNTIPGMVLGIAFLLTFSGSSLQNTIAIIIFCNIIHFFSTPYLMMKSSLEKMNASWETTARLMGDSWLKTIIRVVTPNAMTTLLEVFSYYFVNAMVTVSAIIFITGARTMVITAKIKELQHFAKFDEIFVLSLLLFVINIVAKTMLRLLSQWMTVSSKNKNKQKFTQVKEYMMKKKFSKKGFTRVAAFFLCTILAGGAVLTGCGKNRGGSSTSDQVVIYSNADDEAVDAIKKTLDENGYKGEYMFQTFGTSELGGKLLAEGKNIEADLVTMSSFYLESAQQQNHMFKDLTFDTSALEEYPSYYTPITSQEGAIIVNTEMVKENNLPMPTCLKDLAKPVYKGFLSVVDIEGSSTAWLMIQALVSAYGEDGAKEVLKGIYNNAGDHLEESGSGPIKKVRAGEVAIGFGLRHQAVADKNFGLPIDFVDPTEGNFSLTESVAVIDKGDKTNTKAMEMAECIIQKGRSKLIKTYPNPLYEGETAEKSNESAYPKKFSEKLTVDLLEKHKKLSEECK
;
A
#
# COMPACT_ATOMS: atom_id res chain seq x y z
N MET A 1 -18.33 -1.07 47.89
CA MET A 1 -18.57 -0.26 46.67
C MET A 1 -17.34 0.44 46.08
N LYS A 2 -16.47 1.14 46.83
CA LYS A 2 -15.20 1.72 46.31
C LYS A 2 -14.25 0.66 45.65
N ARG A 3 -14.23 -0.55 46.21
CA ARG A 3 -13.32 -1.63 45.77
C ARG A 3 -13.73 -2.23 44.42
N GLN A 4 -15.02 -2.42 44.13
CA GLN A 4 -15.54 -2.95 42.86
C GLN A 4 -15.31 -1.99 41.69
N ARG A 5 -15.45 -0.68 41.88
CA ARG A 5 -15.28 0.36 40.86
C ARG A 5 -13.84 0.46 40.30
N ASN A 6 -12.82 0.10 41.10
CA ASN A 6 -11.44 0.10 40.67
C ASN A 6 -11.05 -1.18 39.90
N ILE A 7 -11.83 -2.24 39.98
CA ILE A 7 -11.53 -3.51 39.31
C ILE A 7 -11.80 -3.41 37.82
N GLU A 8 -13.01 -3.04 37.40
CA GLU A 8 -13.41 -2.91 35.97
C GLU A 8 -12.48 -1.97 35.19
N ILE A 9 -12.17 -0.81 35.79
CA ILE A 9 -11.27 0.18 35.14
C ILE A 9 -9.82 -0.34 35.07
N LYS A 10 -9.37 -1.07 36.11
CA LYS A 10 -8.04 -1.68 36.12
C LYS A 10 -7.92 -2.81 35.08
N GLU A 11 -8.99 -3.59 34.93
CA GLU A 11 -9.04 -4.64 33.90
C GLU A 11 -8.92 -4.03 32.49
N ILE A 12 -9.70 -2.99 32.17
CA ILE A 12 -9.61 -2.28 30.89
C ILE A 12 -8.21 -1.71 30.69
N PHE A 13 -7.63 -1.09 31.72
CA PHE A 13 -6.26 -0.57 31.66
C PHE A 13 -5.24 -1.68 31.41
N LEU A 14 -5.35 -2.81 32.16
CA LEU A 14 -4.43 -3.93 32.04
C LEU A 14 -4.52 -4.58 30.64
N VAL A 15 -5.73 -4.84 30.14
CA VAL A 15 -5.95 -5.39 28.78
C VAL A 15 -5.35 -4.48 27.72
N THR A 16 -5.58 -3.16 27.84
CA THR A 16 -4.99 -2.18 26.91
C THR A 16 -3.45 -2.22 26.97
N CYS A 17 -2.86 -2.18 28.15
CA CYS A 17 -1.40 -2.23 28.31
C CYS A 17 -0.80 -3.56 27.82
N LEU A 18 -1.47 -4.68 28.06
CA LEU A 18 -1.02 -5.99 27.60
C LEU A 18 -1.06 -6.07 26.09
N LEU A 19 -2.14 -5.61 25.46
CA LEU A 19 -2.27 -5.58 24.00
C LEU A 19 -1.14 -4.76 23.36
N PHE A 20 -0.91 -3.54 23.83
CA PHE A 20 0.18 -2.70 23.32
C PHE A 20 1.57 -3.21 23.72
N GLY A 21 1.70 -3.90 24.85
CA GLY A 21 2.92 -4.58 25.25
C GLY A 21 3.31 -5.66 24.25
N VAL A 22 2.36 -6.52 23.88
CA VAL A 22 2.59 -7.65 22.97
C VAL A 22 2.73 -7.18 21.51
N PHE A 23 1.84 -6.31 21.02
CA PHE A 23 1.75 -5.97 19.61
C PHE A 23 2.46 -4.66 19.23
N LEU A 24 3.01 -3.89 20.17
CA LEU A 24 3.78 -2.70 19.90
C LEU A 24 5.18 -2.77 20.51
N LEU A 25 5.26 -2.93 21.83
CA LEU A 25 6.53 -2.82 22.55
C LEU A 25 7.49 -3.96 22.19
N ILE A 26 7.02 -5.22 22.23
CA ILE A 26 7.85 -6.39 21.90
C ILE A 26 8.35 -6.32 20.45
N PRO A 27 7.51 -6.07 19.42
CA PRO A 27 7.99 -5.92 18.04
C PRO A 27 9.01 -4.80 17.86
N MET A 28 8.80 -3.64 18.48
CA MET A 28 9.75 -2.53 18.39
C MET A 28 11.09 -2.84 19.06
N LEU A 29 11.06 -3.54 20.19
CA LEU A 29 12.29 -4.01 20.85
C LEU A 29 13.02 -5.06 20.02
N ARG A 30 12.29 -5.88 19.26
CA ARG A 30 12.88 -6.90 18.37
C ARG A 30 13.63 -6.26 17.20
N ILE A 31 13.05 -5.23 16.55
CA ILE A 31 13.78 -4.47 15.51
C ILE A 31 15.01 -3.78 16.11
N LEU A 32 14.86 -3.13 17.26
CA LEU A 32 15.97 -2.48 17.95
C LEU A 32 17.08 -3.49 18.27
N GLN A 33 16.73 -4.65 18.82
CA GLN A 33 17.69 -5.74 19.05
C GLN A 33 18.38 -6.14 17.74
N LYS A 34 17.61 -6.38 16.67
CA LYS A 34 18.15 -6.83 15.37
C LYS A 34 19.12 -5.81 14.76
N SER A 35 18.86 -4.50 14.93
CA SER A 35 19.74 -3.44 14.42
C SER A 35 21.12 -3.38 15.10
N PHE A 36 21.28 -3.98 16.29
CA PHE A 36 22.53 -4.04 17.02
C PHE A 36 23.16 -5.43 17.07
N THR A 37 22.50 -6.47 16.58
CA THR A 37 22.98 -7.85 16.72
C THR A 37 23.65 -8.31 15.43
N GLY A 38 24.97 -8.52 15.46
CA GLY A 38 25.74 -9.17 14.39
C GLY A 38 26.11 -10.60 14.72
N ASN A 39 26.83 -11.27 13.82
CA ASN A 39 27.26 -12.67 13.98
C ASN A 39 28.16 -12.91 15.19
N GLN A 40 28.86 -11.87 15.66
CA GLN A 40 29.78 -11.94 16.80
C GLN A 40 29.23 -11.27 18.08
N GLY A 41 27.98 -10.89 18.13
CA GLY A 41 27.30 -10.22 19.25
C GLY A 41 26.83 -8.79 18.95
N ILE A 42 26.85 -7.92 19.97
CA ILE A 42 26.38 -6.54 19.81
C ILE A 42 27.40 -5.71 19.01
N THR A 43 26.98 -5.10 17.92
CA THR A 43 27.86 -4.29 17.05
C THR A 43 27.13 -3.02 16.56
N LEU A 44 27.92 -1.98 16.26
CA LEU A 44 27.49 -0.75 15.56
C LEU A 44 27.90 -0.73 14.09
N GLU A 45 28.45 -1.83 13.59
CA GLU A 45 29.00 -1.94 12.25
C GLU A 45 27.94 -1.63 11.18
N PHE A 46 26.72 -2.15 11.33
CA PHE A 46 25.63 -1.90 10.37
C PHE A 46 25.27 -0.41 10.28
N TYR A 47 25.27 0.31 11.41
CA TYR A 47 25.07 1.77 11.41
C TYR A 47 26.21 2.49 10.69
N LYS A 48 27.47 2.07 10.93
CA LYS A 48 28.63 2.65 10.26
C LYS A 48 28.59 2.41 8.75
N ASN A 49 28.30 1.18 8.33
CA ASN A 49 28.24 0.82 6.91
C ASN A 49 27.17 1.58 6.15
N ILE A 50 25.96 1.73 6.74
CA ILE A 50 24.86 2.50 6.14
C ILE A 50 25.22 3.99 6.04
N LEU A 51 25.85 4.57 7.08
CA LEU A 51 26.20 6.00 7.08
C LEU A 51 27.36 6.36 6.15
N VAL A 52 28.23 5.41 5.83
CA VAL A 52 29.36 5.60 4.90
C VAL A 52 28.93 5.43 3.44
N GLY A 53 27.85 4.67 3.19
CA GLY A 53 27.30 4.46 1.85
C GLY A 53 26.36 5.58 1.37
N ASP A 54 25.64 5.34 0.29
CA ASP A 54 24.70 6.28 -0.34
C ASP A 54 23.44 6.59 0.49
N PHE A 55 23.22 5.85 1.56
CA PHE A 55 22.02 6.01 2.41
C PHE A 55 21.82 7.44 2.93
N LEU A 56 22.90 8.15 3.27
CA LEU A 56 22.78 9.54 3.74
C LEU A 56 22.19 10.46 2.66
N LYS A 57 22.60 10.26 1.41
CA LYS A 57 22.04 10.97 0.25
C LYS A 57 20.55 10.66 0.07
N ILE A 58 20.17 9.37 0.12
CA ILE A 58 18.77 8.91 0.05
C ILE A 58 17.95 9.51 1.18
N PHE A 59 18.49 9.53 2.40
CA PHE A 59 17.83 10.08 3.59
C PHE A 59 17.58 11.59 3.47
N VAL A 60 18.58 12.35 3.02
CA VAL A 60 18.46 13.80 2.80
C VAL A 60 17.51 14.11 1.65
N ASN A 61 17.57 13.36 0.56
CA ASN A 61 16.61 13.48 -0.55
C ASN A 61 15.18 13.27 -0.08
N SER A 62 14.93 12.19 0.69
CA SER A 62 13.60 11.89 1.23
C SER A 62 13.07 13.02 2.12
N ILE A 63 13.92 13.57 3.00
CA ILE A 63 13.56 14.73 3.82
C ILE A 63 13.25 15.94 2.96
N GLY A 64 14.08 16.23 1.96
CA GLY A 64 13.89 17.36 1.06
C GLY A 64 12.59 17.28 0.27
N ILE A 65 12.35 16.14 -0.37
CA ILE A 65 11.12 15.89 -1.16
C ILE A 65 9.88 15.98 -0.28
N ALA A 66 9.89 15.31 0.87
CA ALA A 66 8.76 15.33 1.81
C ALA A 66 8.49 16.74 2.35
N MET A 67 9.54 17.52 2.66
CA MET A 67 9.39 18.89 3.17
C MET A 67 8.81 19.84 2.12
N VAL A 68 9.33 19.79 0.88
CA VAL A 68 8.82 20.62 -0.22
C VAL A 68 7.37 20.26 -0.53
N SER A 69 7.04 18.97 -0.61
CA SER A 69 5.67 18.52 -0.83
C SER A 69 4.73 18.97 0.30
N ALA A 70 5.16 18.88 1.55
CA ALA A 70 4.39 19.32 2.71
C ALA A 70 4.10 20.83 2.70
N LEU A 71 5.07 21.64 2.30
CA LEU A 71 4.88 23.10 2.16
C LEU A 71 3.86 23.42 1.06
N ILE A 72 4.00 22.81 -0.12
CA ILE A 72 3.06 22.99 -1.25
C ILE A 72 1.64 22.56 -0.82
N THR A 73 1.53 21.39 -0.22
CA THR A 73 0.24 20.85 0.29
C THR A 73 -0.41 21.81 1.29
N THR A 74 0.36 22.33 2.25
CA THR A 74 -0.18 23.24 3.27
C THR A 74 -0.68 24.54 2.64
N VAL A 75 0.02 25.07 1.63
CA VAL A 75 -0.42 26.25 0.89
C VAL A 75 -1.73 25.98 0.13
N PHE A 76 -1.82 24.87 -0.58
CA PHE A 76 -3.05 24.50 -1.30
C PHE A 76 -4.21 24.25 -0.34
N ALA A 77 -3.98 23.53 0.73
CA ALA A 77 -4.97 23.27 1.78
C ALA A 77 -5.47 24.57 2.42
N PHE A 78 -4.56 25.52 2.68
CA PHE A 78 -4.93 26.85 3.19
C PHE A 78 -5.81 27.62 2.20
N ILE A 79 -5.45 27.67 0.90
CA ILE A 79 -6.24 28.37 -0.13
C ILE A 79 -7.64 27.75 -0.26
N LEU A 80 -7.75 26.43 -0.26
CA LEU A 80 -9.02 25.72 -0.33
C LEU A 80 -9.90 26.00 0.89
N ALA A 81 -9.34 25.90 2.10
CA ALA A 81 -10.05 26.21 3.34
C ALA A 81 -10.46 27.71 3.42
N TYR A 82 -9.57 28.61 2.99
CA TYR A 82 -9.84 30.03 2.91
C TYR A 82 -11.00 30.32 1.93
N SER A 83 -11.03 29.62 0.80
CA SER A 83 -12.10 29.73 -0.20
C SER A 83 -13.46 29.32 0.37
N ILE A 84 -13.53 28.36 1.27
CA ILE A 84 -14.78 27.96 1.93
C ILE A 84 -15.24 29.02 2.95
N HIS A 85 -14.34 29.47 3.84
CA HIS A 85 -14.72 30.23 5.03
C HIS A 85 -14.73 31.74 4.82
N PHE A 86 -13.85 32.30 3.94
CA PHE A 86 -13.58 33.72 3.84
C PHE A 86 -13.90 34.34 2.46
N THR A 87 -14.56 33.59 1.56
CA THR A 87 -15.00 34.05 0.26
C THR A 87 -16.51 33.94 0.07
N ASN A 88 -17.05 34.70 -0.92
CA ASN A 88 -18.45 34.62 -1.30
C ASN A 88 -18.71 33.68 -2.49
N LEU A 89 -17.98 32.61 -2.57
CA LEU A 89 -18.18 31.56 -3.60
C LEU A 89 -19.55 30.88 -3.45
N PRO A 90 -20.18 30.46 -4.58
CA PRO A 90 -21.42 29.70 -4.56
C PRO A 90 -21.31 28.44 -3.67
N SER A 91 -22.40 28.08 -3.00
CA SER A 91 -22.42 26.92 -2.11
C SER A 91 -22.06 25.61 -2.81
N GLY A 92 -22.39 25.49 -4.11
CA GLY A 92 -22.02 24.33 -4.93
C GLY A 92 -20.51 24.18 -5.05
N ILE A 93 -19.77 25.26 -5.34
CA ILE A 93 -18.32 25.25 -5.43
C ILE A 93 -17.70 24.90 -4.05
N LYS A 94 -18.19 25.51 -2.97
CA LYS A 94 -17.72 25.18 -1.61
C LYS A 94 -17.92 23.71 -1.23
N LYS A 95 -19.07 23.12 -1.59
CA LYS A 95 -19.32 21.69 -1.42
C LYS A 95 -18.42 20.85 -2.30
N GLY A 96 -18.20 21.24 -3.56
CA GLY A 96 -17.28 20.58 -4.49
C GLY A 96 -15.86 20.57 -3.95
N ILE A 97 -15.33 21.71 -3.46
CA ILE A 97 -14.02 21.79 -2.81
C ILE A 97 -13.93 20.75 -1.68
N HIS A 98 -14.92 20.70 -0.77
CA HIS A 98 -14.87 19.80 0.36
C HIS A 98 -14.89 18.31 -0.07
N VAL A 99 -15.74 17.95 -1.03
CA VAL A 99 -15.90 16.55 -1.47
C VAL A 99 -14.67 16.09 -2.25
N LEU A 100 -14.24 16.86 -3.26
CA LEU A 100 -13.13 16.46 -4.13
C LEU A 100 -11.79 16.45 -3.39
N THR A 101 -11.56 17.41 -2.47
CA THR A 101 -10.32 17.43 -1.69
C THR A 101 -10.19 16.23 -0.74
N VAL A 102 -11.31 15.69 -0.23
CA VAL A 102 -11.28 14.55 0.70
C VAL A 102 -11.33 13.19 -0.02
N MET A 103 -11.69 13.19 -1.30
CA MET A 103 -11.82 11.99 -2.12
C MET A 103 -10.55 11.10 -2.15
N PRO A 104 -9.32 11.63 -2.23
CA PRO A 104 -8.12 10.81 -2.24
C PRO A 104 -7.96 9.88 -1.03
N MET A 105 -8.44 10.24 0.15
CA MET A 105 -8.36 9.36 1.34
C MET A 105 -9.06 8.00 1.20
N LEU A 106 -9.85 7.80 0.15
CA LEU A 106 -10.64 6.58 -0.06
C LEU A 106 -9.90 5.52 -0.87
N LEU A 107 -8.69 5.81 -1.33
CA LEU A 107 -7.86 4.95 -2.17
C LEU A 107 -6.46 4.76 -1.57
N PRO A 108 -5.80 3.63 -1.82
CA PRO A 108 -4.41 3.41 -1.42
C PRO A 108 -3.44 4.29 -2.22
N THR A 109 -2.29 4.64 -1.60
CA THR A 109 -1.30 5.54 -2.20
C THR A 109 -0.68 4.99 -3.49
N ILE A 110 -0.52 3.69 -3.60
CA ILE A 110 0.01 3.00 -4.77
C ILE A 110 -0.87 3.24 -6.01
N THR A 111 -2.19 3.32 -5.85
CA THR A 111 -3.13 3.59 -6.95
C THR A 111 -2.96 4.99 -7.53
N TYR A 112 -2.51 5.98 -6.73
CA TYR A 112 -2.26 7.34 -7.25
C TYR A 112 -1.14 7.36 -8.27
N GLY A 113 -0.08 6.59 -8.04
CA GLY A 113 1.02 6.53 -8.98
C GLY A 113 0.57 6.04 -10.36
N PHE A 114 -0.23 4.97 -10.40
CA PHE A 114 -0.79 4.49 -11.66
C PHE A 114 -1.74 5.50 -12.30
N ALA A 115 -2.59 6.13 -11.50
CA ALA A 115 -3.47 7.17 -11.99
C ALA A 115 -2.70 8.37 -12.56
N ILE A 116 -1.55 8.74 -11.99
CA ILE A 116 -0.65 9.78 -12.52
C ILE A 116 -0.04 9.34 -13.84
N ILE A 117 0.42 8.09 -13.96
CA ILE A 117 0.99 7.54 -15.20
C ILE A 117 -0.05 7.57 -16.33
N TYR A 118 -1.23 7.02 -16.11
CA TYR A 118 -2.31 6.97 -17.10
C TYR A 118 -2.98 8.34 -17.37
N SER A 119 -2.77 9.33 -16.51
CA SER A 119 -3.26 10.72 -16.69
C SER A 119 -2.25 11.57 -17.46
N LEU A 120 -1.00 11.58 -17.01
CA LEU A 120 0.03 12.56 -17.36
C LEU A 120 1.26 11.95 -18.08
N GLY A 121 1.35 10.60 -18.17
CA GLY A 121 2.41 9.90 -18.89
C GLY A 121 2.39 10.19 -20.38
N LYS A 122 3.35 9.63 -21.14
CA LYS A 122 3.46 9.90 -22.59
C LYS A 122 2.20 9.56 -23.37
N GLN A 123 1.52 8.48 -23.03
CA GLN A 123 0.22 8.08 -23.58
C GLN A 123 -0.95 8.39 -22.64
N GLY A 124 -0.74 9.24 -21.62
CA GLY A 124 -1.76 9.59 -20.64
C GLY A 124 -2.95 10.34 -21.25
N LEU A 125 -4.10 10.28 -20.55
CA LEU A 125 -5.35 10.91 -20.99
C LEU A 125 -5.18 12.41 -21.25
N LEU A 126 -4.50 13.14 -20.34
CA LEU A 126 -4.25 14.57 -20.52
C LEU A 126 -3.21 14.84 -21.61
N THR A 127 -2.21 13.99 -21.76
CA THR A 127 -1.21 14.10 -22.82
C THR A 127 -1.87 13.98 -24.20
N LYS A 128 -2.79 13.02 -24.37
CA LYS A 128 -3.59 12.90 -25.60
C LYS A 128 -4.51 14.11 -25.82
N LEU A 129 -5.10 14.66 -24.75
CA LEU A 129 -5.96 15.84 -24.83
C LEU A 129 -5.18 17.10 -25.26
N PHE A 130 -3.97 17.29 -24.72
CA PHE A 130 -3.11 18.44 -25.03
C PHE A 130 -2.21 18.25 -26.26
N GLY A 131 -2.16 17.03 -26.81
CA GLY A 131 -1.30 16.66 -27.95
C GLY A 131 0.19 16.62 -27.63
N ARG A 132 0.60 16.77 -26.37
CA ARG A 132 2.00 16.67 -25.91
C ARG A 132 2.08 16.35 -24.43
N GLN A 133 3.11 15.67 -24.02
CA GLN A 133 3.46 15.50 -22.63
C GLN A 133 3.84 16.85 -22.00
N LEU A 134 3.26 17.17 -20.83
CA LEU A 134 3.50 18.43 -20.16
C LEU A 134 4.87 18.45 -19.45
N PHE A 135 5.25 17.34 -18.85
CA PHE A 135 6.52 17.11 -18.14
C PHE A 135 6.72 15.62 -17.89
N ASP A 136 7.94 15.22 -17.64
CA ASP A 136 8.24 13.87 -17.20
C ASP A 136 7.67 13.63 -15.79
N ILE A 137 6.94 12.52 -15.65
CA ILE A 137 6.20 12.16 -14.43
C ILE A 137 6.98 11.23 -13.51
N TYR A 138 8.12 10.71 -13.92
CA TYR A 138 8.94 9.84 -13.10
C TYR A 138 9.94 10.64 -12.25
N GLY A 139 10.42 10.02 -11.17
CA GLY A 139 11.36 10.62 -10.25
C GLY A 139 10.77 11.75 -9.40
N LEU A 140 11.55 12.82 -9.19
CA LEU A 140 11.23 13.91 -8.26
C LEU A 140 9.84 14.54 -8.51
N LYS A 141 9.48 14.79 -9.77
CA LYS A 141 8.23 15.48 -10.12
C LYS A 141 7.01 14.61 -9.81
N GLY A 142 7.05 13.34 -10.19
CA GLY A 142 5.98 12.39 -9.90
C GLY A 142 5.78 12.16 -8.41
N LEU A 143 6.89 12.00 -7.68
CA LEU A 143 6.86 11.89 -6.22
C LEU A 143 6.18 13.11 -5.57
N MET A 144 6.57 14.33 -5.97
CA MET A 144 5.97 15.55 -5.42
C MET A 144 4.47 15.65 -5.71
N ILE A 145 4.04 15.35 -6.95
CA ILE A 145 2.62 15.38 -7.33
C ILE A 145 1.84 14.35 -6.50
N GLY A 146 2.34 13.11 -6.44
CA GLY A 146 1.72 12.04 -5.67
C GLY A 146 1.60 12.39 -4.19
N TYR A 147 2.67 12.88 -3.58
CA TYR A 147 2.66 13.28 -2.17
C TYR A 147 1.71 14.45 -1.88
N VAL A 148 1.64 15.45 -2.78
CA VAL A 148 0.68 16.56 -2.64
C VAL A 148 -0.76 16.04 -2.70
N ILE A 149 -1.09 15.18 -3.66
CA ILE A 149 -2.44 14.57 -3.77
C ILE A 149 -2.77 13.76 -2.51
N TYR A 150 -1.82 12.97 -2.02
CA TYR A 150 -1.99 12.11 -0.84
C TYR A 150 -2.21 12.89 0.45
N THR A 151 -1.41 13.93 0.69
CA THR A 151 -1.41 14.65 1.97
C THR A 151 -2.40 15.81 2.02
N LEU A 152 -2.88 16.28 0.86
CA LEU A 152 -3.81 17.41 0.76
C LEU A 152 -5.12 17.21 1.55
N PRO A 153 -5.77 16.03 1.57
CA PRO A 153 -6.98 15.83 2.34
C PRO A 153 -6.78 16.05 3.84
N VAL A 154 -5.70 15.52 4.40
CA VAL A 154 -5.40 15.60 5.84
C VAL A 154 -5.12 17.05 6.24
N SER A 155 -4.26 17.72 5.48
CA SER A 155 -3.94 19.14 5.68
C SER A 155 -5.15 20.04 5.52
N PHE A 156 -5.97 19.80 4.51
CA PHE A 156 -7.20 20.53 4.28
C PHE A 156 -8.19 20.36 5.43
N LEU A 157 -8.45 19.14 5.89
CA LEU A 157 -9.36 18.91 7.02
C LEU A 157 -8.88 19.59 8.30
N LEU A 158 -7.57 19.53 8.58
CA LEU A 158 -6.97 20.16 9.76
C LEU A 158 -7.14 21.69 9.73
N ILE A 159 -6.78 22.31 8.61
CA ILE A 159 -6.86 23.77 8.43
C ILE A 159 -8.33 24.21 8.35
N ASN A 160 -9.16 23.51 7.56
CA ASN A 160 -10.57 23.83 7.39
C ASN A 160 -11.34 23.78 8.70
N ASN A 161 -11.10 22.76 9.53
CA ASN A 161 -11.73 22.64 10.84
C ASN A 161 -11.33 23.78 11.77
N THR A 162 -10.04 24.11 11.86
CA THR A 162 -9.55 25.19 12.73
C THR A 162 -10.03 26.55 12.21
N MET A 163 -10.02 26.76 10.90
CA MET A 163 -10.47 28.01 10.25
C MET A 163 -11.96 28.29 10.50
N GLY A 164 -12.77 27.23 10.63
CA GLY A 164 -14.19 27.34 11.00
C GLY A 164 -14.43 27.91 12.41
N TYR A 165 -13.43 27.84 13.31
CA TYR A 165 -13.53 28.41 14.66
C TYR A 165 -12.99 29.85 14.77
N ILE A 166 -12.49 30.46 13.71
CA ILE A 166 -12.03 31.85 13.73
C ILE A 166 -13.24 32.77 13.73
N ASP A 167 -13.31 33.63 14.73
CA ASP A 167 -14.39 34.63 14.82
C ASP A 167 -14.17 35.79 13.81
N LYS A 168 -15.02 35.85 12.81
CA LYS A 168 -14.97 36.81 11.71
C LYS A 168 -15.16 38.28 12.19
N LYS A 169 -15.63 38.52 13.43
CA LYS A 169 -15.72 39.85 14.01
C LYS A 169 -14.37 40.56 14.07
N PHE A 170 -13.30 39.82 14.32
CA PHE A 170 -11.96 40.40 14.38
C PHE A 170 -11.52 41.06 13.07
N LEU A 171 -12.03 40.61 11.93
CA LEU A 171 -11.80 41.28 10.64
C LEU A 171 -12.41 42.68 10.61
N ILE A 172 -13.57 42.83 11.22
CA ILE A 172 -14.27 44.12 11.31
C ILE A 172 -13.54 45.03 12.29
N VAL A 173 -13.21 44.52 13.48
CA VAL A 173 -12.48 45.27 14.50
C VAL A 173 -11.14 45.79 13.98
N SER A 174 -10.34 44.95 13.35
CA SER A 174 -9.05 45.33 12.76
C SER A 174 -9.20 46.48 11.73
N ARG A 175 -10.23 46.42 10.89
CA ARG A 175 -10.51 47.51 9.92
C ARG A 175 -10.96 48.79 10.59
N VAL A 176 -11.79 48.72 11.62
CA VAL A 176 -12.23 49.88 12.38
C VAL A 176 -11.04 50.52 13.10
N MET A 177 -10.07 49.71 13.52
CA MET A 177 -8.82 50.20 14.10
C MET A 177 -7.83 50.79 13.08
N GLY A 178 -8.19 50.85 11.81
CA GLY A 178 -7.37 51.44 10.75
C GLY A 178 -6.29 50.56 10.16
N ASP A 179 -6.34 49.25 10.44
CA ASP A 179 -5.37 48.31 9.88
C ASP A 179 -5.57 48.16 8.35
N HIS A 180 -4.48 48.19 7.61
CA HIS A 180 -4.52 47.91 6.18
C HIS A 180 -4.72 46.40 5.92
N ALA A 181 -5.14 46.04 4.70
CA ALA A 181 -5.59 44.65 4.36
C ALA A 181 -4.57 43.56 4.72
N GLY A 182 -3.28 43.77 4.49
CA GLY A 182 -2.23 42.80 4.79
C GLY A 182 -2.07 42.55 6.31
N ARG A 183 -2.11 43.62 7.11
CA ARG A 183 -2.04 43.51 8.57
C ARG A 183 -3.29 42.86 9.15
N THR A 184 -4.47 43.22 8.64
CA THR A 184 -5.73 42.54 8.99
C THR A 184 -5.66 41.03 8.68
N PHE A 185 -5.20 40.64 7.49
CA PHE A 185 -5.05 39.24 7.10
C PHE A 185 -4.08 38.48 8.02
N TYR A 186 -2.91 39.07 8.29
CA TYR A 186 -1.92 38.45 9.18
C TYR A 186 -2.45 38.27 10.61
N GLN A 187 -2.99 39.32 11.21
CA GLN A 187 -3.42 39.33 12.63
C GLN A 187 -4.65 38.46 12.87
N THR A 188 -5.62 38.46 11.95
CA THR A 188 -6.92 37.83 12.16
C THR A 188 -7.03 36.41 11.58
N ILE A 189 -6.17 36.05 10.62
CA ILE A 189 -6.21 34.73 9.95
C ILE A 189 -4.91 33.96 10.13
N LEU A 190 -3.76 34.50 9.71
CA LEU A 190 -2.51 33.75 9.74
C LEU A 190 -2.02 33.48 11.15
N ARG A 191 -2.02 34.50 12.01
CA ARG A 191 -1.54 34.38 13.40
C ARG A 191 -2.35 33.37 14.20
N PRO A 192 -3.69 33.36 14.20
CA PRO A 192 -4.49 32.34 14.89
C PRO A 192 -4.31 30.91 14.33
N LEU A 193 -3.95 30.80 13.06
CA LEU A 193 -3.74 29.53 12.37
C LEU A 193 -2.29 29.04 12.41
N SER A 194 -1.34 29.84 12.93
CA SER A 194 0.09 29.53 12.82
C SER A 194 0.46 28.15 13.36
N GLY A 195 -0.10 27.76 14.51
CA GLY A 195 0.10 26.43 15.09
C GLY A 195 -0.52 25.33 14.22
N THR A 196 -1.70 25.56 13.65
CA THR A 196 -2.36 24.60 12.76
C THR A 196 -1.64 24.47 11.42
N LEU A 197 -1.13 25.56 10.85
CA LEU A 197 -0.33 25.54 9.62
C LEU A 197 0.97 24.76 9.83
N ALA A 198 1.66 25.00 10.94
CA ALA A 198 2.86 24.25 11.29
C ALA A 198 2.54 22.75 11.53
N ALA A 199 1.44 22.44 12.21
CA ALA A 199 0.97 21.06 12.37
C ALA A 199 0.62 20.42 11.02
N SER A 200 0.05 21.18 10.08
CA SER A 200 -0.23 20.71 8.70
C SER A 200 1.06 20.34 7.95
N VAL A 201 2.09 21.20 8.01
CA VAL A 201 3.41 20.91 7.41
C VAL A 201 4.02 19.65 8.01
N ILE A 202 4.04 19.53 9.35
CA ILE A 202 4.62 18.39 10.03
C ILE A 202 3.88 17.08 9.68
N GLN A 203 2.55 17.11 9.67
CA GLN A 203 1.74 15.95 9.36
C GLN A 203 1.91 15.52 7.89
N SER A 204 1.91 16.47 6.95
CA SER A 204 2.16 16.18 5.53
C SER A 204 3.57 15.69 5.29
N PHE A 205 4.57 16.28 5.95
CA PHE A 205 5.96 15.82 5.91
C PHE A 205 6.06 14.36 6.36
N PHE A 206 5.48 14.03 7.52
CA PHE A 206 5.53 12.67 8.05
C PHE A 206 4.87 11.66 7.13
N LEU A 207 3.66 11.96 6.63
CA LEU A 207 2.95 11.09 5.68
C LEU A 207 3.73 10.88 4.39
N SER A 208 4.33 11.92 3.81
CA SER A 208 5.15 11.81 2.60
C SER A 208 6.45 11.06 2.83
N PHE A 209 7.13 11.30 3.96
CA PHE A 209 8.39 10.66 4.31
C PHE A 209 8.27 9.15 4.54
N THR A 210 7.11 8.70 5.03
CA THR A 210 6.87 7.29 5.39
C THR A 210 6.08 6.51 4.36
N ASP A 211 5.62 7.15 3.28
CA ASP A 211 4.86 6.47 2.23
C ASP A 211 5.76 5.61 1.35
N PHE A 212 5.24 4.42 1.02
CA PHE A 212 5.87 3.46 0.11
C PHE A 212 5.17 3.41 -1.25
N GLY A 213 3.83 3.56 -1.28
CA GLY A 213 3.05 3.29 -2.48
C GLY A 213 3.35 4.22 -3.66
N ILE A 214 3.56 5.51 -3.40
CA ILE A 214 3.89 6.48 -4.44
C ILE A 214 5.30 6.24 -4.99
N PRO A 215 6.36 6.10 -4.15
CA PRO A 215 7.70 5.75 -4.64
C PRO A 215 7.73 4.46 -5.46
N ALA A 216 7.02 3.43 -5.03
CA ALA A 216 6.96 2.16 -5.74
C ALA A 216 6.34 2.24 -7.14
N SER A 217 5.58 3.32 -7.45
CA SER A 217 4.91 3.48 -8.74
C SER A 217 5.54 4.53 -9.65
N VAL A 218 5.95 5.70 -9.12
CA VAL A 218 6.49 6.82 -9.90
C VAL A 218 7.88 7.30 -9.46
N GLY A 219 8.52 6.58 -8.56
CA GLY A 219 9.83 6.97 -8.01
C GLY A 219 10.96 7.03 -9.04
N GLY A 220 10.94 6.18 -10.06
CA GLY A 220 12.01 6.07 -11.03
C GLY A 220 13.36 5.83 -10.33
N ARG A 221 14.42 6.53 -10.76
CA ARG A 221 15.74 6.49 -10.11
C ARG A 221 15.83 7.27 -8.78
N THR A 222 14.78 7.99 -8.40
CA THR A 222 14.80 8.77 -7.17
C THR A 222 14.51 7.87 -5.98
N GLU A 223 15.55 7.29 -5.41
CA GLU A 223 15.40 6.47 -4.21
C GLU A 223 14.99 7.31 -3.01
N VAL A 224 14.06 6.74 -2.24
CA VAL A 224 13.62 7.27 -0.94
C VAL A 224 13.78 6.21 0.16
N VAL A 225 13.84 6.65 1.42
CA VAL A 225 14.10 5.76 2.56
C VAL A 225 13.09 4.61 2.65
N ALA A 226 11.82 4.84 2.31
CA ALA A 226 10.81 3.79 2.31
C ALA A 226 11.09 2.70 1.26
N GLY A 227 11.51 3.08 0.04
CA GLY A 227 11.95 2.14 -0.99
C GLY A 227 13.22 1.37 -0.56
N ARG A 228 14.22 2.09 -0.02
CA ARG A 228 15.43 1.45 0.51
C ARG A 228 15.12 0.44 1.60
N LEU A 229 14.23 0.76 2.53
CA LEU A 229 13.82 -0.16 3.58
C LEU A 229 13.18 -1.44 3.00
N TYR A 230 12.32 -1.28 1.99
CA TYR A 230 11.71 -2.42 1.30
C TYR A 230 12.76 -3.31 0.65
N ASN A 231 13.72 -2.72 -0.08
CA ASN A 231 14.78 -3.44 -0.78
C ASN A 231 15.75 -4.16 0.18
N GLU A 232 16.10 -3.55 1.33
CA GLU A 232 16.93 -4.23 2.34
C GLU A 232 16.21 -5.43 2.99
N MET A 233 14.87 -5.40 3.06
CA MET A 233 14.10 -6.48 3.69
C MET A 233 13.66 -7.57 2.71
N LEU A 234 13.32 -7.21 1.48
CA LEU A 234 12.72 -8.09 0.47
C LEU A 234 13.38 -7.94 -0.90
N GLY A 235 14.58 -7.37 -0.98
CA GLY A 235 15.35 -7.27 -2.22
C GLY A 235 16.07 -8.59 -2.57
N SER A 236 16.84 -8.57 -3.67
CA SER A 236 17.51 -9.75 -4.23
C SER A 236 18.49 -10.43 -3.25
N VAL A 237 19.10 -9.68 -2.36
CA VAL A 237 19.94 -10.19 -1.26
C VAL A 237 19.51 -9.47 0.02
N PRO A 238 18.51 -9.97 0.74
CA PRO A 238 17.97 -9.29 1.91
C PRO A 238 18.98 -9.26 3.05
N ASP A 239 19.16 -8.06 3.63
CA ASP A 239 19.93 -7.86 4.85
C ASP A 239 19.02 -7.32 5.96
N PHE A 240 18.49 -8.24 6.75
CA PHE A 240 17.56 -7.91 7.84
C PHE A 240 18.19 -7.02 8.92
N ASN A 241 19.53 -7.02 9.07
CA ASN A 241 20.21 -6.18 10.04
C ASN A 241 20.30 -4.74 9.52
N LYS A 242 20.70 -4.55 8.26
CA LYS A 242 20.68 -3.24 7.60
C LYS A 242 19.25 -2.70 7.51
N GLY A 243 18.29 -3.54 7.11
CA GLY A 243 16.88 -3.16 7.09
C GLY A 243 16.37 -2.70 8.45
N ALA A 244 16.76 -3.37 9.54
CA ALA A 244 16.43 -2.92 10.90
C ALA A 244 17.07 -1.56 11.24
N VAL A 245 18.30 -1.28 10.79
CA VAL A 245 18.94 0.04 10.97
C VAL A 245 18.19 1.12 10.19
N VAL A 246 17.84 0.87 8.93
CA VAL A 246 17.05 1.82 8.11
C VAL A 246 15.70 2.11 8.78
N ALA A 247 15.02 1.08 9.30
CA ALA A 247 13.78 1.22 10.05
C ALA A 247 13.96 2.11 11.30
N MET A 248 15.03 1.93 12.06
CA MET A 248 15.34 2.77 13.21
C MET A 248 15.65 4.21 12.80
N MET A 249 16.37 4.43 11.70
CA MET A 249 16.64 5.76 11.16
C MET A 249 15.36 6.48 10.70
N MET A 250 14.38 5.76 10.15
CA MET A 250 13.07 6.33 9.80
C MET A 250 12.28 6.83 11.01
N LEU A 251 12.53 6.33 12.22
CA LEU A 251 11.87 6.80 13.44
C LEU A 251 12.37 8.18 13.87
N LEU A 252 13.61 8.59 13.52
CA LEU A 252 14.20 9.85 14.00
C LEU A 252 13.40 11.08 13.57
N PRO A 253 13.10 11.31 12.27
CA PRO A 253 12.28 12.43 11.84
C PRO A 253 10.87 12.39 12.45
N SER A 254 10.32 11.20 12.66
CA SER A 254 9.01 10.99 13.26
C SER A 254 8.96 11.45 14.72
N ILE A 255 9.95 11.08 15.51
CA ILE A 255 10.08 11.49 16.91
C ILE A 255 10.26 13.01 17.01
N ILE A 256 11.14 13.59 16.18
CA ILE A 256 11.37 15.04 16.12
C ILE A 256 10.07 15.76 15.76
N SER A 257 9.35 15.28 14.75
CA SER A 257 8.09 15.86 14.31
C SER A 257 7.05 15.95 15.43
N ILE A 258 6.93 14.92 16.26
CA ILE A 258 5.99 14.93 17.40
C ILE A 258 6.44 15.88 18.51
N LEU A 259 7.73 15.92 18.83
CA LEU A 259 8.23 16.87 19.82
C LEU A 259 7.93 18.32 19.39
N VAL A 260 8.14 18.62 18.12
CA VAL A 260 7.81 19.94 17.54
C VAL A 260 6.31 20.18 17.56
N LEU A 261 5.48 19.19 17.17
CA LEU A 261 4.02 19.30 17.19
C LEU A 261 3.49 19.57 18.59
N SER A 262 3.96 18.81 19.58
CA SER A 262 3.56 19.00 20.99
C SER A 262 3.96 20.37 21.55
N TYR A 263 5.10 20.92 21.09
CA TYR A 263 5.50 22.27 21.41
C TYR A 263 4.59 23.33 20.76
N LEU A 264 4.22 23.12 19.49
CA LEU A 264 3.42 24.06 18.70
C LEU A 264 1.93 24.09 19.11
N GLU A 265 1.41 23.03 19.71
CA GLU A 265 0.04 23.00 20.24
C GLU A 265 -0.25 24.12 21.25
N LYS A 266 0.78 24.63 21.94
CA LYS A 266 0.69 25.77 22.88
C LYS A 266 0.28 27.07 22.18
N TYR A 267 0.51 27.21 20.88
CA TYR A 267 0.20 28.41 20.10
C TYR A 267 -1.18 28.37 19.45
N ASN A 268 -1.93 27.27 19.59
CA ASN A 268 -3.28 27.16 19.05
C ASN A 268 -4.27 28.01 19.85
N ILE A 269 -4.79 29.08 19.23
CA ILE A 269 -5.80 29.95 19.83
C ILE A 269 -7.17 29.32 19.65
N ARG A 270 -7.87 29.03 20.75
CA ARG A 270 -9.24 28.51 20.73
C ARG A 270 -10.22 29.62 21.11
N TYR A 271 -11.20 29.88 20.23
CA TYR A 271 -12.27 30.85 20.52
C TYR A 271 -13.49 30.13 21.11
N ASN A 272 -14.06 30.68 22.17
CA ASN A 272 -15.21 30.05 22.87
C ASN A 272 -16.57 30.34 22.17
N LYS A 273 -16.65 31.39 21.38
CA LYS A 273 -17.85 31.73 20.58
C LYS A 273 -17.44 32.20 19.21
N VAL A 274 -18.07 31.64 18.18
CA VAL A 274 -17.89 32.03 16.79
C VAL A 274 -19.16 32.72 16.32
N SER A 275 -19.03 33.92 15.73
CA SER A 275 -20.13 34.64 15.13
C SER A 275 -20.17 34.44 13.63
N ASP A 276 -21.34 34.16 13.12
CA ASP A 276 -21.56 33.99 11.68
C ASP A 276 -21.84 35.37 11.07
N ILE A 277 -20.82 35.92 10.40
CA ILE A 277 -20.89 37.22 9.73
C ILE A 277 -20.62 36.98 8.26
N GLU A 278 -21.46 37.58 7.41
CA GLU A 278 -21.24 37.55 5.97
C GLU A 278 -20.00 38.39 5.60
N MET A 279 -19.16 37.80 4.75
CA MET A 279 -17.95 38.45 4.27
C MET A 279 -18.26 39.53 3.25
N LYS A 280 -17.58 40.68 3.32
CA LYS A 280 -17.67 41.72 2.29
C LYS A 280 -17.26 41.16 0.93
N LYS A 281 -18.08 41.36 -0.08
CA LYS A 281 -17.81 40.93 -1.47
C LYS A 281 -16.56 41.62 -2.01
N SER A 282 -15.66 40.85 -2.60
CA SER A 282 -14.43 41.36 -3.24
C SER A 282 -14.20 40.54 -4.52
N LYS A 283 -14.42 41.14 -5.67
CA LYS A 283 -14.31 40.48 -6.97
C LYS A 283 -12.92 39.84 -7.18
N VAL A 284 -11.86 40.57 -6.83
CA VAL A 284 -10.47 40.10 -7.03
C VAL A 284 -10.17 38.91 -6.15
N ARG A 285 -10.44 38.98 -4.83
CA ARG A 285 -10.23 37.86 -3.90
C ARG A 285 -11.06 36.64 -4.30
N ASP A 286 -12.37 36.85 -4.54
CA ASP A 286 -13.31 35.75 -4.79
C ASP A 286 -13.00 35.10 -6.15
N CYS A 287 -12.61 35.87 -7.18
CA CYS A 287 -12.19 35.33 -8.48
C CYS A 287 -10.86 34.57 -8.37
N PHE A 288 -9.84 35.13 -7.71
CA PHE A 288 -8.56 34.44 -7.51
C PHE A 288 -8.75 33.08 -6.78
N CYS A 289 -9.48 33.10 -5.65
CA CYS A 289 -9.76 31.91 -4.91
C CYS A 289 -10.59 30.88 -5.70
N ALA A 290 -11.54 31.35 -6.53
CA ALA A 290 -12.30 30.48 -7.41
C ALA A 290 -11.40 29.79 -8.44
N VAL A 291 -10.59 30.56 -9.17
CA VAL A 291 -9.69 30.03 -10.22
C VAL A 291 -8.71 29.01 -9.64
N VAL A 292 -8.02 29.35 -8.56
CA VAL A 292 -7.05 28.44 -7.93
C VAL A 292 -7.73 27.20 -7.37
N SER A 293 -8.87 27.35 -6.68
CA SER A 293 -9.58 26.18 -6.13
C SER A 293 -10.12 25.27 -7.23
N VAL A 294 -10.67 25.84 -8.32
CA VAL A 294 -11.15 25.06 -9.46
C VAL A 294 -9.98 24.36 -10.16
N ALA A 295 -8.84 25.04 -10.34
CA ALA A 295 -7.65 24.42 -10.93
C ALA A 295 -7.17 23.21 -10.12
N ILE A 296 -7.06 23.35 -8.78
CA ILE A 296 -6.68 22.22 -7.89
C ILE A 296 -7.71 21.09 -8.00
N MET A 297 -9.01 21.41 -7.98
CA MET A 297 -10.06 20.39 -8.12
C MET A 297 -10.00 19.67 -9.46
N LEU A 298 -9.74 20.40 -10.55
CA LEU A 298 -9.59 19.81 -11.90
C LEU A 298 -8.36 18.88 -11.98
N CYS A 299 -7.24 19.27 -11.37
CA CYS A 299 -6.06 18.39 -11.30
C CYS A 299 -6.36 17.10 -10.54
N ILE A 300 -7.03 17.18 -9.39
CA ILE A 300 -7.44 15.97 -8.64
C ILE A 300 -8.40 15.13 -9.48
N LEU A 301 -9.42 15.76 -10.06
CA LEU A 301 -10.44 15.07 -10.86
C LEU A 301 -9.82 14.40 -12.09
N ALA A 302 -8.85 15.01 -12.74
CA ALA A 302 -8.17 14.44 -13.91
C ALA A 302 -7.42 13.15 -13.56
N VAL A 303 -6.71 13.13 -12.41
CA VAL A 303 -6.05 11.91 -11.93
C VAL A 303 -7.08 10.82 -11.57
N PHE A 304 -8.18 11.20 -10.90
CA PHE A 304 -9.21 10.23 -10.50
C PHE A 304 -10.11 9.77 -11.65
N ALA A 305 -10.27 10.59 -12.70
CA ALA A 305 -11.05 10.22 -13.89
C ALA A 305 -10.49 8.94 -14.54
N VAL A 306 -9.18 8.78 -14.55
CA VAL A 306 -8.52 7.59 -15.09
C VAL A 306 -8.95 6.32 -14.36
N ILE A 307 -9.01 6.36 -13.02
CA ILE A 307 -9.44 5.22 -12.20
C ILE A 307 -10.87 4.78 -12.53
N VAL A 308 -11.71 5.74 -12.95
CA VAL A 308 -13.10 5.45 -13.33
C VAL A 308 -13.23 5.04 -14.79
N ILE A 309 -12.40 5.59 -15.68
CA ILE A 309 -12.54 5.42 -17.14
C ILE A 309 -11.83 4.15 -17.63
N VAL A 310 -10.58 3.93 -17.21
CA VAL A 310 -9.73 2.84 -17.72
C VAL A 310 -10.36 1.45 -17.56
N PRO A 311 -11.02 1.09 -16.43
CA PRO A 311 -11.67 -0.22 -16.31
C PRO A 311 -12.72 -0.55 -17.36
N PHE A 312 -13.20 0.46 -18.09
CA PHE A 312 -14.22 0.31 -19.14
C PHE A 312 -13.63 0.38 -20.55
N ILE A 313 -12.31 0.45 -20.70
CA ILE A 313 -11.60 0.47 -21.99
C ILE A 313 -10.98 -0.89 -22.24
N GLU A 314 -11.11 -1.42 -23.47
CA GLU A 314 -10.64 -2.75 -23.86
C GLU A 314 -9.12 -2.89 -23.66
N GLU A 315 -8.34 -1.93 -24.18
CA GLU A 315 -6.88 -1.92 -24.03
C GLU A 315 -6.31 -0.51 -24.22
N TRP A 316 -5.91 0.10 -23.13
CA TRP A 316 -5.27 1.41 -23.16
C TRP A 316 -3.77 1.28 -23.53
N PRO A 317 -3.22 2.09 -24.44
CA PRO A 317 -3.82 3.23 -25.17
C PRO A 317 -4.33 2.89 -26.59
N TYR A 318 -4.31 1.64 -27.03
CA TYR A 318 -4.42 1.23 -28.44
C TYR A 318 -5.87 0.97 -28.89
N ARG A 319 -6.70 0.34 -28.06
CA ARG A 319 -8.09 -0.06 -28.38
C ARG A 319 -9.06 0.62 -27.41
N ILE A 320 -9.48 1.83 -27.78
CA ILE A 320 -10.38 2.65 -26.93
C ILE A 320 -11.86 2.27 -27.23
N HIS A 321 -12.21 1.00 -27.03
CA HIS A 321 -13.59 0.52 -27.11
C HIS A 321 -14.12 0.25 -25.69
N PHE A 322 -15.43 0.44 -25.51
CA PHE A 322 -16.08 0.17 -24.22
C PHE A 322 -16.19 -1.35 -24.01
N THR A 323 -15.73 -1.82 -22.85
CA THR A 323 -15.86 -3.22 -22.43
C THR A 323 -16.26 -3.35 -20.96
N LEU A 324 -16.81 -4.50 -20.60
CA LEU A 324 -17.03 -4.94 -19.21
C LEU A 324 -16.25 -6.22 -18.90
N GLU A 325 -15.41 -6.68 -19.82
CA GLU A 325 -14.69 -7.95 -19.67
C GLU A 325 -13.76 -7.94 -18.46
N HIS A 326 -13.09 -6.83 -18.17
CA HIS A 326 -12.24 -6.69 -16.99
C HIS A 326 -13.00 -6.90 -15.67
N PHE A 327 -14.26 -6.44 -15.61
CA PHE A 327 -15.12 -6.72 -14.44
C PHE A 327 -15.54 -8.18 -14.40
N VAL A 328 -15.87 -8.75 -15.55
CA VAL A 328 -16.27 -10.16 -15.63
C VAL A 328 -15.11 -11.06 -15.22
N SER A 329 -13.89 -10.81 -15.69
CA SER A 329 -12.69 -11.58 -15.31
C SER A 329 -12.43 -11.51 -13.80
N VAL A 330 -12.45 -10.31 -13.20
CA VAL A 330 -12.26 -10.12 -11.76
C VAL A 330 -13.35 -10.82 -10.93
N PHE A 331 -14.61 -10.79 -11.36
CA PHE A 331 -15.70 -11.45 -10.62
C PHE A 331 -15.82 -12.96 -10.89
N GLN A 332 -15.19 -13.48 -11.93
CA GLN A 332 -15.07 -14.92 -12.19
C GLN A 332 -13.87 -15.55 -11.48
N ASP A 333 -12.85 -14.76 -11.16
CA ASP A 333 -11.69 -15.23 -10.43
C ASP A 333 -12.01 -15.44 -8.94
N ALA A 334 -12.00 -16.69 -8.52
CA ALA A 334 -12.29 -17.07 -7.13
C ALA A 334 -11.25 -16.49 -6.14
N GLU A 335 -10.01 -16.32 -6.55
CA GLU A 335 -8.93 -15.73 -5.77
C GLU A 335 -9.20 -14.25 -5.51
N LEU A 336 -9.55 -13.48 -6.56
CA LEU A 336 -9.87 -12.06 -6.42
C LEU A 336 -11.13 -11.82 -5.56
N ILE A 337 -12.13 -12.70 -5.68
CA ILE A 337 -13.30 -12.66 -4.79
C ILE A 337 -12.90 -12.90 -3.32
N LEU A 338 -11.99 -13.84 -3.05
CA LEU A 338 -11.48 -14.10 -1.71
C LEU A 338 -10.74 -12.87 -1.15
N VAL A 339 -9.91 -12.22 -1.96
CA VAL A 339 -9.18 -10.99 -1.61
C VAL A 339 -10.16 -9.87 -1.20
N VAL A 340 -11.25 -9.68 -1.95
CA VAL A 340 -12.29 -8.70 -1.60
C VAL A 340 -12.98 -9.06 -0.28
N LYS A 341 -13.34 -10.33 -0.08
CA LYS A 341 -13.96 -10.81 1.18
C LYS A 341 -13.03 -10.60 2.37
N ASN A 342 -11.75 -10.97 2.24
CA ASN A 342 -10.73 -10.78 3.29
C ASN A 342 -10.60 -9.30 3.66
N SER A 343 -10.53 -8.40 2.65
CA SER A 343 -10.39 -6.96 2.89
C SER A 343 -11.57 -6.41 3.68
N VAL A 344 -12.80 -6.74 3.29
CA VAL A 344 -14.01 -6.29 4.00
C VAL A 344 -14.05 -6.89 5.41
N LEU A 345 -13.71 -8.17 5.57
CA LEU A 345 -13.68 -8.85 6.87
C LEU A 345 -12.65 -8.19 7.81
N VAL A 346 -11.42 -7.99 7.33
CA VAL A 346 -10.35 -7.30 8.08
C VAL A 346 -10.80 -5.90 8.48
N ALA A 347 -11.37 -5.12 7.54
CA ALA A 347 -11.80 -3.76 7.82
C ALA A 347 -12.94 -3.69 8.86
N VAL A 348 -13.93 -4.56 8.74
CA VAL A 348 -15.04 -4.63 9.71
C VAL A 348 -14.53 -5.07 11.09
N LEU A 349 -13.74 -6.13 11.18
CA LEU A 349 -13.22 -6.62 12.46
C LEU A 349 -12.26 -5.61 13.10
N THR A 350 -11.38 -4.99 12.31
CA THR A 350 -10.52 -3.89 12.78
C THR A 350 -11.35 -2.73 13.33
N ALA A 351 -12.41 -2.33 12.63
CA ALA A 351 -13.27 -1.22 13.05
C ALA A 351 -14.05 -1.56 14.33
N VAL A 352 -14.59 -2.79 14.45
CA VAL A 352 -15.31 -3.23 15.65
C VAL A 352 -14.36 -3.31 16.84
N ILE A 353 -13.29 -4.11 16.75
CA ILE A 353 -12.38 -4.40 17.85
C ILE A 353 -11.61 -3.12 18.22
N GLY A 354 -11.11 -2.37 17.23
CA GLY A 354 -10.41 -1.11 17.43
C GLY A 354 -11.28 -0.06 18.12
N SER A 355 -12.56 0.06 17.75
CA SER A 355 -13.49 0.98 18.41
C SER A 355 -13.71 0.62 19.89
N PHE A 356 -13.80 -0.67 20.22
CA PHE A 356 -13.91 -1.12 21.63
C PHE A 356 -12.65 -0.80 22.42
N ILE A 357 -11.46 -1.07 21.86
CA ILE A 357 -10.17 -0.80 22.52
C ILE A 357 -10.00 0.71 22.74
N VAL A 358 -10.24 1.52 21.72
CA VAL A 358 -10.17 2.99 21.77
C VAL A 358 -11.15 3.55 22.78
N TYR A 359 -12.40 3.07 22.77
CA TYR A 359 -13.41 3.52 23.72
C TYR A 359 -13.02 3.19 25.17
N GLY A 360 -12.55 1.96 25.41
CA GLY A 360 -12.02 1.55 26.72
C GLY A 360 -10.86 2.42 27.19
N ALA A 361 -9.84 2.62 26.35
CA ALA A 361 -8.69 3.46 26.64
C ALA A 361 -9.10 4.92 26.94
N ALA A 362 -10.00 5.49 26.14
CA ALA A 362 -10.51 6.84 26.34
C ALA A 362 -11.36 6.98 27.62
N LEU A 363 -12.15 5.96 27.98
CA LEU A 363 -12.87 5.93 29.27
C LEU A 363 -11.91 5.93 30.46
N VAL A 364 -10.81 5.17 30.38
CA VAL A 364 -9.79 5.14 31.44
C VAL A 364 -9.16 6.51 31.62
N THR A 365 -8.85 7.23 30.56
CA THR A 365 -8.18 8.54 30.65
C THR A 365 -9.14 9.68 30.96
N ALA A 366 -10.29 9.78 30.30
CA ALA A 366 -11.22 10.90 30.38
C ALA A 366 -12.25 10.76 31.52
N ARG A 367 -12.74 9.52 31.84
CA ARG A 367 -13.89 9.29 32.70
C ARG A 367 -13.60 8.42 33.93
N SER A 368 -12.33 8.18 34.26
CA SER A 368 -11.95 7.39 35.42
C SER A 368 -11.20 8.21 36.47
N SER A 369 -11.21 7.71 37.71
CA SER A 369 -10.42 8.23 38.82
C SER A 369 -9.12 7.42 39.06
N ILE A 370 -8.61 6.74 38.01
CA ILE A 370 -7.33 6.01 38.08
C ILE A 370 -6.16 6.98 38.30
N SER A 371 -5.02 6.49 38.77
CA SER A 371 -3.85 7.33 39.05
C SER A 371 -3.39 8.09 37.77
N ALA A 372 -2.86 9.29 37.96
CA ALA A 372 -2.34 10.10 36.86
C ALA A 372 -1.23 9.38 36.08
N LYS A 373 -0.45 8.50 36.72
CA LYS A 373 0.58 7.68 36.05
C LYS A 373 -0.03 6.72 35.04
N CYS A 374 -1.14 6.02 35.38
CA CYS A 374 -1.81 5.11 34.47
C CYS A 374 -2.41 5.86 33.27
N LYS A 375 -2.97 7.06 33.48
CA LYS A 375 -3.47 7.90 32.38
C LYS A 375 -2.34 8.31 31.44
N LYS A 376 -1.20 8.75 31.98
CA LYS A 376 -0.01 9.11 31.18
C LYS A 376 0.52 7.93 30.37
N ILE A 377 0.45 6.70 30.86
CA ILE A 377 0.88 5.52 30.09
C ILE A 377 0.04 5.38 28.82
N ILE A 378 -1.30 5.43 28.90
CA ILE A 378 -2.17 5.34 27.72
C ILE A 378 -1.92 6.52 26.75
N GLU A 379 -1.75 7.73 27.29
CA GLU A 379 -1.43 8.91 26.48
C GLU A 379 -0.08 8.75 25.77
N SER A 380 0.93 8.22 26.45
CA SER A 380 2.22 7.91 25.83
C SER A 380 2.11 6.84 24.76
N ILE A 381 1.32 5.79 24.99
CA ILE A 381 1.02 4.76 23.95
C ILE A 381 0.43 5.42 22.71
N SER A 382 -0.55 6.30 22.89
CA SER A 382 -1.17 7.02 21.77
C SER A 382 -0.17 7.90 21.01
N LEU A 383 0.76 8.56 21.70
CA LEU A 383 1.81 9.34 21.06
C LEU A 383 2.77 8.45 20.28
N VAL A 384 3.22 7.35 20.85
CA VAL A 384 4.15 6.41 20.23
C VAL A 384 3.54 5.78 18.96
N THR A 385 2.29 5.35 19.01
CA THR A 385 1.63 4.77 17.83
C THR A 385 1.50 5.74 16.66
N ASN A 386 1.48 7.05 16.91
CA ASN A 386 1.47 8.07 15.86
C ASN A 386 2.86 8.33 15.24
N THR A 387 3.94 7.83 15.88
CA THR A 387 5.31 8.05 15.40
C THR A 387 5.85 6.94 14.52
N ILE A 388 5.27 5.75 14.61
CA ILE A 388 5.82 4.57 13.97
C ILE A 388 5.30 4.48 12.55
N PRO A 389 6.20 4.53 11.53
CA PRO A 389 5.82 4.31 10.13
C PRO A 389 5.18 2.93 9.95
N GLY A 390 4.19 2.83 9.05
CA GLY A 390 3.51 1.57 8.76
C GLY A 390 4.47 0.45 8.37
N MET A 391 5.43 0.74 7.50
CA MET A 391 6.44 -0.24 7.07
C MET A 391 7.28 -0.76 8.24
N VAL A 392 7.74 0.13 9.13
CA VAL A 392 8.53 -0.27 10.31
C VAL A 392 7.72 -1.19 11.22
N LEU A 393 6.42 -0.90 11.39
CA LEU A 393 5.53 -1.76 12.17
C LEU A 393 5.32 -3.13 11.49
N GLY A 394 5.11 -3.15 10.17
CA GLY A 394 4.95 -4.39 9.39
C GLY A 394 6.18 -5.29 9.50
N ILE A 395 7.37 -4.73 9.35
CA ILE A 395 8.65 -5.45 9.53
C ILE A 395 8.80 -5.95 10.97
N ALA A 396 8.45 -5.12 11.96
CA ALA A 396 8.49 -5.50 13.36
C ALA A 396 7.61 -6.72 13.64
N PHE A 397 6.43 -6.76 13.02
CA PHE A 397 5.51 -7.90 13.09
C PHE A 397 6.09 -9.13 12.40
N LEU A 398 6.63 -8.98 11.19
CA LEU A 398 7.30 -10.07 10.46
C LEU A 398 8.39 -10.72 11.33
N LEU A 399 9.34 -9.92 11.84
CA LEU A 399 10.46 -10.42 12.63
C LEU A 399 10.07 -11.00 14.01
N THR A 400 8.93 -10.57 14.55
CA THR A 400 8.49 -11.00 15.90
C THR A 400 7.61 -12.24 15.84
N PHE A 401 6.69 -12.30 14.87
CA PHE A 401 5.67 -13.35 14.81
C PHE A 401 5.96 -14.44 13.78
N SER A 402 7.08 -14.35 13.06
CA SER A 402 7.56 -15.46 12.20
C SER A 402 7.73 -16.74 13.04
N GLY A 403 7.17 -17.86 12.56
CA GLY A 403 7.14 -19.15 13.28
C GLY A 403 6.11 -19.24 14.41
N SER A 404 5.34 -18.19 14.69
CA SER A 404 4.27 -18.22 15.70
C SER A 404 2.94 -18.66 15.11
N SER A 405 1.99 -19.04 15.97
CA SER A 405 0.61 -19.38 15.56
C SER A 405 -0.19 -18.18 14.98
N LEU A 406 0.33 -16.96 15.11
CA LEU A 406 -0.28 -15.76 14.54
C LEU A 406 0.20 -15.47 13.11
N GLN A 407 1.32 -16.06 12.69
CA GLN A 407 1.83 -15.88 11.32
C GLN A 407 0.77 -16.30 10.29
N ASN A 408 0.65 -15.53 9.20
CA ASN A 408 -0.28 -15.80 8.09
C ASN A 408 -1.76 -15.91 8.52
N THR A 409 -2.17 -15.21 9.58
CA THR A 409 -3.56 -15.15 10.02
C THR A 409 -4.18 -13.78 9.81
N ILE A 410 -5.49 -13.73 9.58
CA ILE A 410 -6.24 -12.47 9.54
C ILE A 410 -6.10 -11.68 10.87
N ALA A 411 -5.90 -12.38 11.99
CA ALA A 411 -5.74 -11.75 13.29
C ALA A 411 -4.52 -10.83 13.37
N ILE A 412 -3.37 -11.24 12.82
CA ILE A 412 -2.16 -10.40 12.85
C ILE A 412 -2.37 -9.10 12.07
N ILE A 413 -3.07 -9.15 10.93
CA ILE A 413 -3.40 -7.97 10.11
C ILE A 413 -4.34 -7.03 10.87
N ILE A 414 -5.36 -7.58 11.56
CA ILE A 414 -6.28 -6.79 12.38
C ILE A 414 -5.53 -6.07 13.50
N PHE A 415 -4.68 -6.77 14.26
CA PHE A 415 -3.93 -6.15 15.34
C PHE A 415 -2.91 -5.12 14.83
N CYS A 416 -2.24 -5.40 13.70
CA CYS A 416 -1.36 -4.43 13.06
C CYS A 416 -2.11 -3.13 12.72
N ASN A 417 -3.27 -3.22 12.09
CA ASN A 417 -4.11 -2.07 11.76
C ASN A 417 -4.62 -1.32 13.00
N ILE A 418 -5.04 -2.03 14.05
CA ILE A 418 -5.50 -1.41 15.30
C ILE A 418 -4.37 -0.60 15.94
N ILE A 419 -3.18 -1.16 16.03
CA ILE A 419 -2.01 -0.50 16.62
C ILE A 419 -1.59 0.70 15.78
N HIS A 420 -1.48 0.52 14.45
CA HIS A 420 -1.04 1.58 13.54
C HIS A 420 -1.97 2.79 13.57
N PHE A 421 -3.27 2.58 13.58
CA PHE A 421 -4.27 3.66 13.54
C PHE A 421 -4.84 4.06 14.90
N PHE A 422 -4.26 3.65 16.03
CA PHE A 422 -4.83 3.88 17.36
C PHE A 422 -4.92 5.36 17.76
N SER A 423 -3.93 6.16 17.45
CA SER A 423 -3.75 7.52 17.98
C SER A 423 -4.93 8.45 17.69
N THR A 424 -5.27 8.60 16.41
CA THR A 424 -6.32 9.54 15.97
C THR A 424 -7.70 9.18 16.53
N PRO A 425 -8.21 7.94 16.44
CA PRO A 425 -9.47 7.54 17.06
C PRO A 425 -9.49 7.71 18.57
N TYR A 426 -8.38 7.43 19.24
CA TYR A 426 -8.26 7.63 20.70
C TYR A 426 -8.41 9.11 21.06
N LEU A 427 -7.74 10.01 20.37
CA LEU A 427 -7.83 11.46 20.62
C LEU A 427 -9.24 11.99 20.32
N MET A 428 -9.88 11.51 19.24
CA MET A 428 -11.27 11.86 18.91
C MET A 428 -12.22 11.43 20.04
N MET A 429 -12.10 10.19 20.49
CA MET A 429 -12.96 9.64 21.55
C MET A 429 -12.69 10.31 22.89
N LYS A 430 -11.42 10.50 23.27
CA LYS A 430 -11.02 11.21 24.51
C LYS A 430 -11.61 12.62 24.54
N SER A 431 -11.42 13.41 23.47
CA SER A 431 -11.97 14.76 23.36
C SER A 431 -13.50 14.80 23.45
N SER A 432 -14.17 13.84 22.84
CA SER A 432 -15.63 13.71 22.94
C SER A 432 -16.09 13.42 24.38
N LEU A 433 -15.44 12.49 25.06
CA LEU A 433 -15.77 12.12 26.44
C LEU A 433 -15.45 13.23 27.44
N GLU A 434 -14.38 13.99 27.25
CA GLU A 434 -14.00 15.13 28.10
C GLU A 434 -15.03 16.28 28.04
N LYS A 435 -15.68 16.49 26.89
CA LYS A 435 -16.74 17.50 26.73
C LYS A 435 -18.04 17.16 27.42
N MET A 436 -18.25 15.90 27.83
CA MET A 436 -19.48 15.47 28.51
C MET A 436 -19.42 15.84 29.99
N ASN A 437 -20.58 16.20 30.56
CA ASN A 437 -20.68 16.61 31.95
C ASN A 437 -20.27 15.48 32.92
N ALA A 438 -19.27 15.72 33.76
CA ALA A 438 -18.75 14.77 34.74
C ALA A 438 -19.73 14.50 35.91
N SER A 439 -20.75 15.35 36.09
CA SER A 439 -21.75 15.16 37.16
C SER A 439 -22.64 13.93 36.93
N TRP A 440 -22.71 13.39 35.69
CA TRP A 440 -23.54 12.22 35.38
C TRP A 440 -23.16 10.99 36.22
N GLU A 441 -21.87 10.71 36.34
CA GLU A 441 -21.38 9.60 37.16
C GLU A 441 -21.58 9.86 38.66
N THR A 442 -21.49 11.10 39.09
CA THR A 442 -21.74 11.46 40.48
C THR A 442 -23.21 11.27 40.84
N THR A 443 -24.12 11.75 39.98
CA THR A 443 -25.56 11.60 40.15
C THR A 443 -25.97 10.12 40.12
N ALA A 444 -25.50 9.35 39.14
CA ALA A 444 -25.79 7.93 39.02
C ALA A 444 -25.30 7.14 40.26
N ARG A 445 -24.15 7.52 40.83
CA ARG A 445 -23.64 6.95 42.08
C ARG A 445 -24.54 7.25 43.29
N LEU A 446 -25.02 8.48 43.37
CA LEU A 446 -25.98 8.86 44.43
C LEU A 446 -27.29 8.07 44.34
N MET A 447 -27.68 7.69 43.12
CA MET A 447 -28.83 6.84 42.82
C MET A 447 -28.54 5.32 42.98
N GLY A 448 -27.34 4.93 43.39
CA GLY A 448 -26.95 3.52 43.62
C GLY A 448 -26.55 2.75 42.35
N ASP A 449 -26.42 3.41 41.21
CA ASP A 449 -26.00 2.75 39.97
C ASP A 449 -24.49 2.48 39.93
N SER A 450 -24.09 1.32 39.33
CA SER A 450 -22.68 0.98 39.08
C SER A 450 -22.10 1.87 37.99
N TRP A 451 -20.76 2.03 38.02
CA TRP A 451 -20.04 2.81 36.98
C TRP A 451 -20.31 2.27 35.57
N LEU A 452 -20.18 0.94 35.37
CA LEU A 452 -20.44 0.29 34.08
C LEU A 452 -21.87 0.53 33.58
N LYS A 453 -22.85 0.45 34.47
CA LYS A 453 -24.26 0.74 34.13
C LYS A 453 -24.47 2.18 33.68
N THR A 454 -23.78 3.13 34.34
CA THR A 454 -23.79 4.54 33.95
C THR A 454 -23.11 4.76 32.59
N ILE A 455 -21.96 4.13 32.35
CA ILE A 455 -21.28 4.21 31.06
C ILE A 455 -22.20 3.67 29.95
N ILE A 456 -22.73 2.47 30.08
CA ILE A 456 -23.57 1.85 29.04
C ILE A 456 -24.89 2.61 28.81
N ARG A 457 -25.54 3.13 29.86
CA ARG A 457 -26.85 3.75 29.72
C ARG A 457 -26.83 5.24 29.45
N VAL A 458 -25.78 5.94 29.87
CA VAL A 458 -25.71 7.40 29.78
C VAL A 458 -24.57 7.85 28.86
N VAL A 459 -23.36 7.42 29.14
CA VAL A 459 -22.18 7.93 28.42
C VAL A 459 -22.13 7.39 27.00
N THR A 460 -22.25 6.07 26.82
CA THR A 460 -22.17 5.41 25.49
C THR A 460 -23.22 5.95 24.50
N PRO A 461 -24.51 6.10 24.84
CA PRO A 461 -25.48 6.66 23.89
C PRO A 461 -25.16 8.10 23.46
N ASN A 462 -24.55 8.90 24.35
CA ASN A 462 -24.14 10.27 24.03
C ASN A 462 -22.81 10.32 23.25
N ALA A 463 -21.97 9.27 23.35
CA ALA A 463 -20.74 9.12 22.58
C ALA A 463 -20.96 8.42 21.22
N MET A 464 -22.17 7.96 20.90
CA MET A 464 -22.44 7.07 19.76
C MET A 464 -22.07 7.70 18.41
N THR A 465 -22.27 9.00 18.22
CA THR A 465 -21.85 9.72 17.01
C THR A 465 -20.35 9.63 16.80
N THR A 466 -19.57 9.87 17.86
CA THR A 466 -18.11 9.77 17.83
C THR A 466 -17.65 8.31 17.67
N LEU A 467 -18.35 7.33 18.26
CA LEU A 467 -18.08 5.92 18.06
C LEU A 467 -18.26 5.50 16.60
N LEU A 468 -19.28 6.02 15.90
CA LEU A 468 -19.46 5.78 14.47
C LEU A 468 -18.39 6.45 13.62
N GLU A 469 -17.90 7.63 14.02
CA GLU A 469 -16.76 8.29 13.36
C GLU A 469 -15.48 7.50 13.56
N VAL A 470 -15.21 6.99 14.76
CA VAL A 470 -14.07 6.10 15.08
C VAL A 470 -14.16 4.81 14.27
N PHE A 471 -15.34 4.20 14.21
CA PHE A 471 -15.57 3.00 13.38
C PHE A 471 -15.28 3.29 11.90
N SER A 472 -15.81 4.40 11.37
CA SER A 472 -15.59 4.81 9.99
C SER A 472 -14.12 5.07 9.69
N TYR A 473 -13.38 5.64 10.63
CA TYR A 473 -11.96 5.89 10.51
C TYR A 473 -11.17 4.58 10.40
N TYR A 474 -11.39 3.62 11.31
CA TYR A 474 -10.75 2.32 11.26
C TYR A 474 -11.10 1.55 9.99
N PHE A 475 -12.37 1.52 9.62
CA PHE A 475 -12.84 0.81 8.42
C PHE A 475 -12.13 1.31 7.17
N VAL A 476 -12.19 2.61 6.89
CA VAL A 476 -11.60 3.20 5.68
C VAL A 476 -10.07 3.02 5.68
N ASN A 477 -9.39 3.28 6.80
CA ASN A 477 -7.94 3.15 6.83
C ASN A 477 -7.47 1.69 6.71
N ALA A 478 -8.17 0.72 7.30
CA ALA A 478 -7.88 -0.70 7.12
C ALA A 478 -8.08 -1.17 5.67
N MET A 479 -9.06 -0.57 4.95
CA MET A 479 -9.28 -0.86 3.52
C MET A 479 -8.18 -0.32 2.60
N VAL A 480 -7.51 0.79 2.96
CA VAL A 480 -6.55 1.47 2.07
C VAL A 480 -5.08 1.28 2.46
N THR A 481 -4.80 0.68 3.61
CA THR A 481 -3.43 0.47 4.09
C THR A 481 -2.67 -0.50 3.22
N VAL A 482 -1.45 -0.14 2.82
CA VAL A 482 -0.48 -0.98 2.09
C VAL A 482 0.74 -1.23 2.96
N SER A 483 1.42 -0.17 3.38
CA SER A 483 2.78 -0.18 3.94
C SER A 483 2.94 -1.05 5.19
N ALA A 484 1.91 -1.13 6.05
CA ALA A 484 2.00 -1.92 7.27
C ALA A 484 1.75 -3.42 7.04
N ILE A 485 0.94 -3.78 6.05
CA ILE A 485 0.45 -5.15 5.89
C ILE A 485 1.21 -5.96 4.83
N ILE A 486 1.94 -5.30 3.93
CA ILE A 486 2.64 -5.95 2.82
C ILE A 486 3.63 -7.03 3.27
N PHE A 487 4.21 -6.91 4.46
CA PHE A 487 5.16 -7.87 5.03
C PHE A 487 4.51 -9.05 5.76
N ILE A 488 3.22 -8.96 6.09
CA ILE A 488 2.53 -9.93 6.97
C ILE A 488 1.33 -10.62 6.32
N THR A 489 1.03 -10.30 5.06
CA THR A 489 0.00 -10.98 4.27
C THR A 489 0.57 -12.24 3.62
N GLY A 490 -0.21 -13.33 3.65
CA GLY A 490 0.05 -14.56 2.92
C GLY A 490 -1.09 -14.85 1.93
N ALA A 491 -1.03 -15.96 1.19
CA ALA A 491 -2.00 -16.32 0.17
C ALA A 491 -3.44 -16.38 0.70
N ARG A 492 -3.64 -17.03 1.86
CA ARG A 492 -4.97 -17.19 2.47
C ARG A 492 -5.50 -15.89 3.08
N THR A 493 -4.63 -14.95 3.39
CA THR A 493 -4.96 -13.68 4.08
C THR A 493 -4.78 -12.45 3.20
N MET A 494 -4.59 -12.66 1.91
CA MET A 494 -4.43 -11.59 0.92
C MET A 494 -5.60 -10.61 0.96
N VAL A 495 -5.28 -9.32 0.89
CA VAL A 495 -6.24 -8.20 0.86
C VAL A 495 -6.04 -7.35 -0.39
N ILE A 496 -7.04 -6.55 -0.78
CA ILE A 496 -7.04 -5.79 -2.05
C ILE A 496 -5.76 -4.95 -2.21
N THR A 497 -5.31 -4.28 -1.17
CA THR A 497 -4.15 -3.38 -1.26
C THR A 497 -2.83 -4.14 -1.48
N ALA A 498 -2.68 -5.31 -0.87
CA ALA A 498 -1.52 -6.18 -1.12
C ALA A 498 -1.62 -6.82 -2.53
N LYS A 499 -2.83 -7.21 -2.97
CA LYS A 499 -3.04 -7.74 -4.33
C LYS A 499 -2.79 -6.69 -5.41
N ILE A 500 -3.17 -5.42 -5.21
CA ILE A 500 -2.82 -4.33 -6.12
C ILE A 500 -1.30 -4.20 -6.28
N LYS A 501 -0.53 -4.35 -5.19
CA LYS A 501 0.95 -4.33 -5.28
C LYS A 501 1.48 -5.56 -6.03
N GLU A 502 0.93 -6.74 -5.80
CA GLU A 502 1.28 -7.95 -6.55
C GLU A 502 0.97 -7.78 -8.04
N LEU A 503 -0.25 -7.36 -8.39
CA LEU A 503 -0.66 -7.09 -9.78
C LEU A 503 0.20 -6.01 -10.44
N GLN A 504 0.72 -5.04 -9.68
CA GLN A 504 1.68 -4.06 -10.17
C GLN A 504 2.93 -4.74 -10.72
N HIS A 505 3.45 -5.73 -10.00
CA HIS A 505 4.65 -6.46 -10.44
C HIS A 505 4.43 -7.12 -11.81
N PHE A 506 3.20 -7.61 -12.07
CA PHE A 506 2.80 -8.25 -13.31
C PHE A 506 2.15 -7.32 -14.34
N ALA A 507 2.02 -6.00 -14.07
CA ALA A 507 1.35 -4.95 -14.87
C ALA A 507 -0.08 -5.29 -15.32
N LYS A 508 -0.79 -6.04 -14.55
CA LYS A 508 -2.22 -6.22 -14.75
C LYS A 508 -2.97 -4.95 -14.33
N PHE A 509 -2.73 -3.87 -15.09
CA PHE A 509 -3.27 -2.54 -14.74
C PHE A 509 -4.79 -2.50 -14.81
N ASP A 510 -5.40 -3.27 -15.72
CA ASP A 510 -6.86 -3.34 -15.84
C ASP A 510 -7.49 -3.91 -14.57
N GLU A 511 -6.95 -5.01 -14.03
CA GLU A 511 -7.37 -5.59 -12.76
C GLU A 511 -7.10 -4.63 -11.59
N ILE A 512 -5.94 -3.93 -11.58
CA ILE A 512 -5.61 -2.90 -10.58
C ILE A 512 -6.67 -1.80 -10.57
N PHE A 513 -7.07 -1.29 -11.73
CA PHE A 513 -8.07 -0.22 -11.82
C PHE A 513 -9.47 -0.72 -11.43
N VAL A 514 -9.85 -1.95 -11.80
CA VAL A 514 -11.11 -2.55 -11.34
C VAL A 514 -11.14 -2.70 -9.82
N LEU A 515 -10.09 -3.27 -9.22
CA LEU A 515 -9.99 -3.43 -7.77
C LEU A 515 -9.96 -2.08 -7.05
N SER A 516 -9.27 -1.09 -7.61
CA SER A 516 -9.22 0.28 -7.07
C SER A 516 -10.59 0.95 -7.11
N LEU A 517 -11.32 0.81 -8.22
CA LEU A 517 -12.68 1.33 -8.35
C LEU A 517 -13.64 0.62 -7.38
N LEU A 518 -13.54 -0.70 -7.24
CA LEU A 518 -14.33 -1.47 -6.29
C LEU A 518 -14.08 -1.02 -4.85
N LEU A 519 -12.81 -0.89 -4.46
CA LEU A 519 -12.39 -0.39 -3.14
C LEU A 519 -12.94 1.02 -2.89
N PHE A 520 -12.85 1.91 -3.88
CA PHE A 520 -13.39 3.26 -3.82
C PHE A 520 -14.91 3.28 -3.59
N VAL A 521 -15.65 2.46 -4.32
CA VAL A 521 -17.12 2.33 -4.18
C VAL A 521 -17.46 1.78 -2.79
N ILE A 522 -16.78 0.74 -2.30
CA ILE A 522 -17.01 0.17 -0.97
C ILE A 522 -16.79 1.24 0.11
N ASN A 523 -15.71 2.00 0.04
CA ASN A 523 -15.40 3.05 1.00
C ASN A 523 -16.41 4.21 0.97
N ILE A 524 -16.86 4.64 -0.21
CA ILE A 524 -17.92 5.68 -0.35
C ILE A 524 -19.23 5.19 0.26
N VAL A 525 -19.64 3.97 -0.08
CA VAL A 525 -20.90 3.39 0.43
C VAL A 525 -20.85 3.27 1.96
N ALA A 526 -19.76 2.71 2.51
CA ALA A 526 -19.59 2.57 3.95
C ALA A 526 -19.60 3.93 4.66
N LYS A 527 -18.83 4.90 4.18
CA LYS A 527 -18.76 6.25 4.77
C LYS A 527 -20.09 6.99 4.69
N THR A 528 -20.79 6.88 3.55
CA THR A 528 -22.11 7.51 3.37
C THR A 528 -23.14 6.87 4.29
N MET A 529 -23.19 5.56 4.38
CA MET A 529 -24.10 4.82 5.26
C MET A 529 -23.87 5.17 6.73
N LEU A 530 -22.61 5.19 7.19
CA LEU A 530 -22.27 5.57 8.57
C LEU A 530 -22.62 7.03 8.87
N ARG A 531 -22.46 7.94 7.92
CA ARG A 531 -22.87 9.34 8.04
C ARG A 531 -24.38 9.48 8.15
N LEU A 532 -25.15 8.78 7.32
CA LEU A 532 -26.62 8.78 7.39
C LEU A 532 -27.12 8.21 8.73
N LEU A 533 -26.49 7.15 9.23
CA LEU A 533 -26.77 6.58 10.55
C LEU A 533 -26.50 7.59 11.66
N SER A 534 -25.38 8.28 11.64
CA SER A 534 -25.02 9.32 12.60
C SER A 534 -26.04 10.47 12.59
N GLN A 535 -26.44 10.94 11.41
CA GLN A 535 -27.46 11.99 11.26
C GLN A 535 -28.83 11.54 11.78
N TRP A 536 -29.26 10.33 11.42
CA TRP A 536 -30.53 9.76 11.88
C TRP A 536 -30.60 9.66 13.41
N MET A 537 -29.52 9.21 14.06
CA MET A 537 -29.45 9.14 15.53
C MET A 537 -29.51 10.53 16.17
N THR A 538 -28.86 11.52 15.57
CA THR A 538 -28.87 12.91 16.07
C THR A 538 -30.26 13.55 15.95
N VAL A 539 -30.96 13.33 14.83
CA VAL A 539 -32.33 13.83 14.60
C VAL A 539 -33.32 13.12 15.52
N SER A 540 -33.19 11.81 15.67
CA SER A 540 -34.04 11.00 16.56
C SER A 540 -33.91 11.44 18.03
N SER A 541 -32.69 11.77 18.46
CA SER A 541 -32.42 12.32 19.80
C SER A 541 -33.03 13.71 19.99
N LYS A 542 -32.96 14.59 18.99
CA LYS A 542 -33.57 15.93 19.04
C LYS A 542 -35.12 15.86 19.04
N ASN A 543 -35.71 14.96 18.26
CA ASN A 543 -37.18 14.77 18.24
C ASN A 543 -37.67 14.14 19.53
N LYS A 544 -36.97 13.18 20.12
CA LYS A 544 -37.28 12.64 21.46
C LYS A 544 -37.21 13.71 22.54
N ASN A 545 -36.24 14.63 22.46
CA ASN A 545 -36.15 15.75 23.41
C ASN A 545 -37.25 16.80 23.18
N LYS A 546 -37.69 17.08 21.95
CA LYS A 546 -38.86 17.91 21.67
C LYS A 546 -40.14 17.30 22.18
N GLN A 547 -40.38 16.03 21.92
CA GLN A 547 -41.55 15.28 22.44
C GLN A 547 -41.55 15.15 23.98
N LYS A 548 -40.35 14.97 24.59
CA LYS A 548 -40.23 14.98 26.06
C LYS A 548 -40.56 16.33 26.67
N PHE A 549 -40.20 17.44 26.02
CA PHE A 549 -40.52 18.77 26.53
C PHE A 549 -42.03 19.08 26.45
N THR A 550 -42.71 18.50 25.48
CA THR A 550 -44.17 18.57 25.38
C THR A 550 -44.86 17.57 26.31
N GLN A 551 -44.28 16.40 26.54
CA GLN A 551 -44.81 15.35 27.42
C GLN A 551 -44.41 15.50 28.90
N VAL A 552 -43.37 16.25 29.27
CA VAL A 552 -43.03 16.53 30.66
C VAL A 552 -44.12 17.40 31.36
N LYS A 553 -45.00 18.08 30.57
CA LYS A 553 -46.20 18.68 31.09
C LYS A 553 -47.35 17.68 31.34
N GLU A 554 -47.29 16.48 30.73
CA GLU A 554 -48.35 15.44 30.88
C GLU A 554 -47.89 14.17 31.59
N TYR A 555 -46.58 13.96 31.89
CA TYR A 555 -46.05 12.67 32.29
C TYR A 555 -45.37 12.65 33.67
N MET A 556 -45.99 13.32 34.64
CA MET A 556 -45.68 12.98 36.05
C MET A 556 -46.43 11.70 36.51
N MET A 557 -47.04 10.97 35.64
CA MET A 557 -47.70 9.68 35.97
C MET A 557 -47.59 8.70 34.81
N LYS A 558 -46.63 7.84 34.78
CA LYS A 558 -46.62 6.41 34.44
C LYS A 558 -45.29 5.87 33.96
N LYS A 559 -44.69 5.00 34.76
CA LYS A 559 -43.52 4.14 34.46
C LYS A 559 -43.81 3.15 33.34
N LYS A 560 -42.96 3.12 32.33
CA LYS A 560 -42.42 1.89 31.72
C LYS A 560 -41.38 2.23 30.61
N PHE A 561 -40.12 1.90 30.84
CA PHE A 561 -39.03 2.03 29.87
C PHE A 561 -38.93 0.75 29.03
N SER A 562 -38.96 0.87 27.72
CA SER A 562 -38.88 -0.23 26.77
C SER A 562 -37.40 -0.57 26.40
N LYS A 563 -37.06 -1.86 26.56
CA LYS A 563 -35.78 -2.50 26.18
C LYS A 563 -35.48 -2.50 24.64
N LYS A 564 -36.39 -1.99 23.80
CA LYS A 564 -36.37 -2.18 22.34
C LYS A 564 -35.40 -1.30 21.54
N GLY A 565 -34.74 -0.28 22.13
CA GLY A 565 -33.82 0.62 21.39
C GLY A 565 -32.43 0.04 21.20
N PHE A 566 -31.87 -0.59 22.23
CA PHE A 566 -30.51 -1.12 22.19
C PHE A 566 -30.40 -2.39 21.32
N THR A 567 -31.43 -3.28 21.42
CA THR A 567 -31.51 -4.49 20.61
C THR A 567 -31.64 -4.18 19.11
N ARG A 568 -32.28 -3.07 18.71
CA ARG A 568 -32.42 -2.70 17.30
C ARG A 568 -31.13 -2.16 16.70
N VAL A 569 -30.32 -1.41 17.45
CA VAL A 569 -29.00 -0.91 16.97
C VAL A 569 -28.00 -2.07 16.90
N ALA A 570 -27.98 -2.94 17.89
CA ALA A 570 -27.14 -4.15 17.86
C ALA A 570 -27.59 -5.13 16.76
N ALA A 571 -28.89 -5.31 16.58
CA ALA A 571 -29.47 -6.11 15.50
C ALA A 571 -29.21 -5.50 14.12
N PHE A 572 -29.22 -4.17 13.98
CA PHE A 572 -28.89 -3.49 12.72
C PHE A 572 -27.40 -3.63 12.38
N PHE A 573 -26.48 -3.51 13.34
CA PHE A 573 -25.06 -3.83 13.15
C PHE A 573 -24.85 -5.30 12.78
N LEU A 574 -25.55 -6.21 13.46
CA LEU A 574 -25.51 -7.64 13.14
C LEU A 574 -26.13 -7.95 11.77
N CYS A 575 -27.23 -7.29 11.42
CA CYS A 575 -27.89 -7.44 10.10
C CYS A 575 -27.06 -6.84 8.96
N THR A 576 -26.30 -5.73 9.18
CA THR A 576 -25.41 -5.17 8.16
C THR A 576 -24.18 -6.06 7.94
N ILE A 577 -23.65 -6.66 9.00
CA ILE A 577 -22.59 -7.67 8.93
C ILE A 577 -23.10 -8.93 8.21
N LEU A 578 -24.33 -9.38 8.53
CA LEU A 578 -24.97 -10.53 7.89
C LEU A 578 -25.43 -10.23 6.46
N ALA A 579 -25.90 -9.02 6.17
CA ALA A 579 -26.31 -8.62 4.81
C ALA A 579 -25.10 -8.43 3.90
N GLY A 580 -23.99 -7.83 4.38
CA GLY A 580 -22.73 -7.79 3.67
C GLY A 580 -22.18 -9.20 3.41
N GLY A 581 -22.24 -10.08 4.40
CA GLY A 581 -21.92 -11.50 4.26
C GLY A 581 -22.88 -12.26 3.34
N ALA A 582 -24.18 -11.96 3.36
CA ALA A 582 -25.19 -12.65 2.55
C ALA A 582 -25.14 -12.23 1.05
N VAL A 583 -24.80 -10.98 0.74
CA VAL A 583 -24.59 -10.54 -0.67
C VAL A 583 -23.35 -11.21 -1.24
N LEU A 584 -22.31 -11.46 -0.41
CA LEU A 584 -21.10 -12.18 -0.83
C LEU A 584 -21.26 -13.71 -0.82
N THR A 585 -22.30 -14.27 -0.15
CA THR A 585 -22.60 -15.70 -0.17
C THR A 585 -23.67 -16.10 -1.19
N GLY A 586 -24.34 -15.10 -1.83
CA GLY A 586 -25.46 -15.32 -2.74
C GLY A 586 -25.11 -15.75 -4.17
N CYS A 587 -23.85 -15.70 -4.59
CA CYS A 587 -23.38 -16.17 -5.91
C CYS A 587 -22.38 -17.31 -5.76
N GLY A 588 -22.85 -18.51 -5.53
CA GLY A 588 -21.96 -19.69 -5.48
C GLY A 588 -22.66 -20.93 -4.98
N LYS A 589 -23.69 -21.37 -5.69
CA LYS A 589 -24.13 -22.76 -5.58
C LYS A 589 -23.24 -23.58 -6.50
N ASN A 590 -22.11 -24.07 -5.99
CA ASN A 590 -21.52 -25.27 -6.53
C ASN A 590 -20.88 -26.10 -5.42
N ARG A 591 -21.17 -27.38 -5.47
CA ARG A 591 -20.84 -28.46 -4.54
C ARG A 591 -19.33 -28.74 -4.52
N GLY A 592 -18.83 -29.11 -3.36
CA GLY A 592 -17.51 -29.68 -3.16
C GLY A 592 -16.62 -28.76 -2.32
N GLY A 593 -16.97 -28.60 -1.02
CA GLY A 593 -16.14 -27.86 -0.08
C GLY A 593 -15.08 -28.78 0.52
N SER A 594 -13.88 -28.80 -0.04
CA SER A 594 -12.66 -29.01 0.73
C SER A 594 -12.53 -27.83 1.71
N SER A 595 -12.22 -28.08 2.97
CA SER A 595 -11.93 -27.02 3.94
C SER A 595 -10.71 -26.26 3.44
N THR A 596 -10.70 -24.93 3.51
CA THR A 596 -9.57 -24.08 3.08
C THR A 596 -8.22 -24.41 3.78
N SER A 597 -8.23 -25.31 4.77
CA SER A 597 -7.04 -25.82 5.44
C SER A 597 -6.26 -26.87 4.63
N ASP A 598 -6.89 -27.53 3.65
CA ASP A 598 -6.31 -28.67 2.93
C ASP A 598 -5.76 -28.30 1.53
N GLN A 599 -5.94 -27.06 1.09
CA GLN A 599 -5.43 -26.59 -0.18
C GLN A 599 -3.91 -26.41 -0.15
N VAL A 600 -3.23 -26.82 -1.22
CA VAL A 600 -1.79 -26.56 -1.43
C VAL A 600 -1.56 -25.09 -1.74
N VAL A 601 -0.69 -24.46 -1.01
CA VAL A 601 -0.27 -23.06 -1.28
C VAL A 601 0.94 -23.07 -2.19
N ILE A 602 0.83 -22.46 -3.36
CA ILE A 602 1.88 -22.34 -4.37
C ILE A 602 2.37 -20.92 -4.42
N TYR A 603 3.66 -20.70 -4.13
CA TYR A 603 4.31 -19.40 -4.32
C TYR A 603 5.16 -19.43 -5.58
N SER A 604 5.08 -18.39 -6.40
CA SER A 604 5.74 -18.32 -7.69
C SER A 604 6.32 -16.93 -7.99
N ASN A 605 7.47 -16.88 -8.65
CA ASN A 605 7.97 -15.67 -9.29
C ASN A 605 7.77 -15.70 -10.82
N ALA A 606 7.12 -16.73 -11.32
CA ALA A 606 6.89 -16.89 -12.76
C ALA A 606 5.98 -15.79 -13.31
N ASP A 607 6.15 -15.49 -14.59
CA ASP A 607 5.28 -14.59 -15.33
C ASP A 607 3.90 -15.20 -15.61
N ASP A 608 3.00 -14.37 -16.12
CA ASP A 608 1.59 -14.75 -16.33
C ASP A 608 1.42 -15.96 -17.24
N GLU A 609 2.21 -16.06 -18.30
CA GLU A 609 2.13 -17.14 -19.28
C GLU A 609 2.45 -18.50 -18.63
N ALA A 610 3.47 -18.54 -17.77
CA ALA A 610 3.82 -19.74 -17.03
C ALA A 610 2.78 -20.06 -15.93
N VAL A 611 2.33 -19.04 -15.20
CA VAL A 611 1.30 -19.19 -14.16
C VAL A 611 0.01 -19.75 -14.75
N ASP A 612 -0.45 -19.22 -15.89
CA ASP A 612 -1.66 -19.68 -16.56
C ASP A 612 -1.51 -21.11 -17.09
N ALA A 613 -0.35 -21.45 -17.64
CA ALA A 613 -0.06 -22.82 -18.09
C ALA A 613 -0.05 -23.83 -16.92
N ILE A 614 0.53 -23.45 -15.78
CA ILE A 614 0.57 -24.27 -14.56
C ILE A 614 -0.86 -24.43 -14.01
N LYS A 615 -1.59 -23.33 -13.80
CA LYS A 615 -2.99 -23.37 -13.29
C LYS A 615 -3.87 -24.24 -14.20
N LYS A 616 -3.79 -24.03 -15.51
CA LYS A 616 -4.54 -24.83 -16.50
C LYS A 616 -4.17 -26.30 -16.43
N THR A 617 -2.89 -26.62 -16.24
CA THR A 617 -2.45 -28.01 -16.11
C THR A 617 -3.02 -28.66 -14.87
N LEU A 618 -2.94 -27.98 -13.72
CA LEU A 618 -3.48 -28.48 -12.46
C LEU A 618 -5.01 -28.65 -12.53
N ASP A 619 -5.72 -27.68 -13.10
CA ASP A 619 -7.19 -27.73 -13.24
C ASP A 619 -7.66 -28.88 -14.12
N GLU A 620 -7.00 -29.13 -15.25
CA GLU A 620 -7.31 -30.21 -16.19
C GLU A 620 -7.01 -31.60 -15.62
N ASN A 621 -6.11 -31.68 -14.61
CA ASN A 621 -5.72 -32.94 -13.97
C ASN A 621 -6.40 -33.18 -12.61
N GLY A 622 -7.49 -32.48 -12.33
CA GLY A 622 -8.35 -32.74 -11.19
C GLY A 622 -8.06 -31.95 -9.92
N TYR A 623 -7.06 -31.05 -9.93
CA TYR A 623 -6.70 -30.23 -8.77
C TYR A 623 -7.45 -28.89 -8.69
N LYS A 624 -8.46 -28.68 -9.52
CA LYS A 624 -9.24 -27.43 -9.52
C LYS A 624 -9.88 -27.15 -8.15
N GLY A 625 -9.48 -26.05 -7.55
CA GLY A 625 -9.96 -25.66 -6.20
C GLY A 625 -9.22 -26.36 -5.05
N GLU A 626 -8.17 -27.14 -5.32
CA GLU A 626 -7.33 -27.81 -4.30
C GLU A 626 -6.02 -27.05 -4.05
N TYR A 627 -5.76 -25.96 -4.73
CA TYR A 627 -4.60 -25.12 -4.55
C TYR A 627 -4.96 -23.62 -4.44
N MET A 628 -4.04 -22.84 -3.87
CA MET A 628 -4.03 -21.39 -3.88
C MET A 628 -2.71 -20.93 -4.47
N PHE A 629 -2.77 -20.01 -5.42
CA PHE A 629 -1.60 -19.53 -6.14
C PHE A 629 -1.31 -18.07 -5.76
N GLN A 630 -0.08 -17.76 -5.35
CA GLN A 630 0.35 -16.39 -5.09
C GLN A 630 1.65 -16.12 -5.82
N THR A 631 1.69 -14.97 -6.50
CA THR A 631 2.84 -14.54 -7.29
C THR A 631 3.59 -13.40 -6.59
N PHE A 632 4.90 -13.36 -6.82
CA PHE A 632 5.81 -12.40 -6.22
C PHE A 632 6.87 -11.96 -7.22
N GLY A 633 7.50 -10.82 -6.98
CA GLY A 633 8.78 -10.51 -7.61
C GLY A 633 9.87 -11.50 -7.19
N THR A 634 10.83 -11.75 -8.06
CA THR A 634 11.91 -12.74 -7.81
C THR A 634 12.63 -12.43 -6.51
N SER A 635 13.03 -11.18 -6.30
CA SER A 635 13.71 -10.73 -5.09
C SER A 635 12.81 -10.84 -3.85
N GLU A 636 11.55 -10.47 -3.98
CA GLU A 636 10.57 -10.52 -2.88
C GLU A 636 10.32 -11.95 -2.39
N LEU A 637 10.17 -12.90 -3.33
CA LEU A 637 10.01 -14.32 -2.97
C LEU A 637 11.29 -14.87 -2.34
N GLY A 638 12.46 -14.54 -2.90
CA GLY A 638 13.76 -14.92 -2.33
C GLY A 638 13.93 -14.41 -0.90
N GLY A 639 13.63 -13.14 -0.66
CA GLY A 639 13.66 -12.55 0.68
C GLY A 639 12.70 -13.23 1.65
N LYS A 640 11.50 -13.57 1.18
CA LYS A 640 10.48 -14.27 1.99
C LYS A 640 10.91 -15.71 2.35
N LEU A 641 11.49 -16.45 1.41
CA LEU A 641 12.06 -17.79 1.66
C LEU A 641 13.14 -17.73 2.74
N LEU A 642 14.03 -16.75 2.69
CA LEU A 642 15.11 -16.60 3.67
C LEU A 642 14.60 -16.13 5.04
N ALA A 643 13.57 -15.24 5.06
CA ALA A 643 13.00 -14.71 6.30
C ALA A 643 12.18 -15.74 7.08
N GLU A 644 11.39 -16.56 6.38
CA GLU A 644 10.40 -17.44 7.00
C GLU A 644 10.87 -18.90 7.07
N GLY A 645 11.79 -19.33 6.18
CA GLY A 645 12.31 -20.71 6.13
C GLY A 645 11.18 -21.74 6.04
N LYS A 646 11.28 -22.83 6.79
CA LYS A 646 10.24 -23.89 6.85
C LYS A 646 8.88 -23.44 7.38
N ASN A 647 8.81 -22.24 8.00
CA ASN A 647 7.55 -21.68 8.52
C ASN A 647 6.76 -20.89 7.46
N ILE A 648 7.29 -20.80 6.24
CA ILE A 648 6.60 -20.14 5.14
C ILE A 648 5.24 -20.81 4.88
N GLU A 649 4.24 -20.01 4.45
CA GLU A 649 2.91 -20.55 4.16
C GLU A 649 2.90 -21.52 2.99
N ALA A 650 3.75 -21.26 1.98
CA ALA A 650 3.85 -22.10 0.78
C ALA A 650 4.14 -23.58 1.10
N ASP A 651 3.49 -24.47 0.38
CA ASP A 651 3.77 -25.91 0.35
C ASP A 651 4.62 -26.27 -0.88
N LEU A 652 4.46 -25.49 -1.97
CA LEU A 652 5.19 -25.64 -3.22
C LEU A 652 5.68 -24.26 -3.68
N VAL A 653 6.89 -24.22 -4.21
CA VAL A 653 7.51 -23.00 -4.73
C VAL A 653 7.99 -23.20 -6.15
N THR A 654 7.73 -22.22 -7.02
CA THR A 654 8.35 -22.15 -8.35
C THR A 654 9.20 -20.89 -8.42
N MET A 655 10.51 -21.03 -8.66
CA MET A 655 11.45 -19.91 -8.58
C MET A 655 12.74 -20.19 -9.35
N SER A 656 13.49 -19.12 -9.65
CA SER A 656 14.83 -19.24 -10.22
C SER A 656 15.71 -20.16 -9.39
N SER A 657 16.34 -21.13 -10.03
CA SER A 657 17.04 -22.26 -9.39
C SER A 657 18.08 -21.85 -8.37
N PHE A 658 18.85 -20.77 -8.65
CA PHE A 658 19.90 -20.29 -7.75
C PHE A 658 19.36 -19.76 -6.41
N TYR A 659 18.15 -19.17 -6.38
CA TYR A 659 17.49 -18.75 -5.13
C TYR A 659 17.03 -19.97 -4.31
N LEU A 660 16.55 -21.03 -4.97
CA LEU A 660 16.22 -22.28 -4.28
C LEU A 660 17.49 -22.90 -3.64
N GLU A 661 18.62 -22.89 -4.35
CA GLU A 661 19.90 -23.35 -3.79
C GLU A 661 20.32 -22.51 -2.57
N SER A 662 20.22 -21.19 -2.67
CA SER A 662 20.55 -20.28 -1.54
C SER A 662 19.63 -20.52 -0.33
N ALA A 663 18.33 -20.67 -0.56
CA ALA A 663 17.38 -20.95 0.51
C ALA A 663 17.60 -22.33 1.15
N GLN A 664 17.95 -23.33 0.35
CA GLN A 664 18.33 -24.66 0.87
C GLN A 664 19.59 -24.60 1.71
N GLN A 665 20.60 -23.90 1.25
CA GLN A 665 21.88 -23.77 1.98
C GLN A 665 21.69 -23.11 3.36
N GLN A 666 20.82 -22.11 3.45
CA GLN A 666 20.61 -21.36 4.69
C GLN A 666 19.58 -21.99 5.63
N ASN A 667 18.48 -22.53 5.09
CA ASN A 667 17.32 -22.92 5.88
C ASN A 667 17.02 -24.42 5.84
N HIS A 668 17.67 -25.21 4.95
CA HIS A 668 17.42 -26.64 4.75
C HIS A 668 15.92 -26.96 4.60
N MET A 669 15.22 -26.19 3.76
CA MET A 669 13.78 -26.09 3.78
C MET A 669 13.05 -26.91 2.70
N PHE A 670 13.76 -27.49 1.77
CA PHE A 670 13.14 -28.25 0.69
C PHE A 670 13.27 -29.76 0.90
N LYS A 671 12.26 -30.50 0.43
CA LYS A 671 12.18 -31.94 0.45
C LYS A 671 12.69 -32.49 -0.88
N ASP A 672 13.39 -33.65 -0.83
CA ASP A 672 13.78 -34.35 -2.04
C ASP A 672 12.54 -34.78 -2.83
N LEU A 673 12.59 -34.59 -4.16
CA LEU A 673 11.54 -35.02 -5.08
C LEU A 673 11.47 -36.53 -5.13
N THR A 674 10.26 -37.11 -5.17
CA THR A 674 10.03 -38.55 -5.15
C THR A 674 9.68 -39.15 -6.52
N PHE A 675 9.61 -38.30 -7.56
CA PHE A 675 9.33 -38.71 -8.92
C PHE A 675 10.58 -38.58 -9.80
N ASP A 676 10.60 -39.34 -10.89
CA ASP A 676 11.69 -39.32 -11.86
C ASP A 676 11.61 -38.04 -12.71
N THR A 677 12.78 -37.43 -12.90
CA THR A 677 12.92 -36.14 -13.56
C THR A 677 13.79 -36.23 -14.78
N SER A 678 13.79 -37.17 -15.64
CA SER A 678 14.60 -37.31 -16.87
C SER A 678 15.10 -35.99 -17.53
N ALA A 679 15.66 -35.11 -16.70
CA ALA A 679 16.16 -33.78 -17.08
C ALA A 679 17.45 -33.93 -17.88
N LEU A 680 17.66 -33.00 -18.86
CA LEU A 680 18.84 -32.99 -19.73
C LEU A 680 20.13 -32.61 -18.99
N GLU A 681 20.01 -31.90 -17.86
CA GLU A 681 21.13 -31.52 -17.00
C GLU A 681 20.95 -32.14 -15.59
N GLU A 682 22.04 -32.33 -14.87
CA GLU A 682 21.98 -32.79 -13.48
C GLU A 682 21.56 -31.66 -12.55
N TYR A 683 20.50 -31.89 -11.78
CA TYR A 683 20.00 -30.97 -10.75
C TYR A 683 20.04 -31.63 -9.36
N PRO A 684 20.13 -30.84 -8.27
CA PRO A 684 19.94 -31.37 -6.93
C PRO A 684 18.59 -32.08 -6.74
N SER A 685 18.53 -33.07 -5.86
CA SER A 685 17.35 -33.94 -5.64
C SER A 685 16.09 -33.18 -5.18
N TYR A 686 16.22 -31.95 -4.65
CA TYR A 686 15.12 -31.20 -4.05
C TYR A 686 14.43 -30.21 -4.99
N TYR A 687 14.87 -30.04 -6.24
CA TYR A 687 14.14 -29.26 -7.26
C TYR A 687 14.34 -29.80 -8.67
N THR A 688 13.45 -29.42 -9.59
CA THR A 688 13.58 -29.72 -11.01
C THR A 688 13.12 -28.56 -11.87
N PRO A 689 13.71 -28.34 -13.09
CA PRO A 689 13.40 -27.15 -13.89
C PRO A 689 11.98 -27.16 -14.46
N ILE A 690 11.37 -25.98 -14.59
CA ILE A 690 10.05 -25.79 -15.19
C ILE A 690 10.17 -25.05 -16.51
N THR A 691 10.87 -23.92 -16.53
CA THR A 691 11.03 -23.02 -17.68
C THR A 691 12.48 -22.57 -17.80
N SER A 692 12.86 -22.19 -19.01
CA SER A 692 14.12 -21.51 -19.28
C SER A 692 13.81 -20.26 -20.09
N GLN A 693 13.97 -19.08 -19.48
CA GLN A 693 13.58 -17.80 -20.02
C GLN A 693 14.75 -17.11 -20.69
N GLU A 694 14.54 -16.53 -21.85
CA GLU A 694 15.57 -15.82 -22.63
C GLU A 694 15.33 -14.31 -22.66
N GLY A 695 16.44 -13.55 -22.71
CA GLY A 695 16.42 -12.11 -22.86
C GLY A 695 16.42 -11.69 -24.34
N ALA A 696 15.67 -10.63 -24.68
CA ALA A 696 15.73 -9.98 -25.99
C ALA A 696 15.48 -8.47 -25.89
N ILE A 697 15.80 -7.74 -26.95
CA ILE A 697 15.43 -6.35 -27.13
C ILE A 697 13.97 -6.31 -27.61
N ILE A 698 13.13 -5.56 -26.91
CA ILE A 698 11.70 -5.38 -27.17
C ILE A 698 11.50 -4.03 -27.82
N VAL A 699 10.66 -3.95 -28.85
CA VAL A 699 10.51 -2.73 -29.66
C VAL A 699 9.04 -2.42 -29.90
N ASN A 700 8.64 -1.17 -29.62
CA ASN A 700 7.36 -0.63 -30.09
C ASN A 700 7.56 -0.04 -31.49
N THR A 701 7.05 -0.72 -32.49
CA THR A 701 7.29 -0.39 -33.90
C THR A 701 6.67 0.94 -34.34
N GLU A 702 5.56 1.35 -33.73
CA GLU A 702 4.91 2.64 -33.99
C GLU A 702 5.77 3.78 -33.42
N MET A 703 6.18 3.67 -32.15
CA MET A 703 7.01 4.71 -31.50
C MET A 703 8.38 4.87 -32.17
N VAL A 704 9.01 3.76 -32.58
CA VAL A 704 10.26 3.80 -33.33
C VAL A 704 10.10 4.59 -34.63
N LYS A 705 9.01 4.34 -35.36
CA LYS A 705 8.70 5.06 -36.60
C LYS A 705 8.35 6.53 -36.36
N GLU A 706 7.51 6.83 -35.39
CA GLU A 706 7.08 8.21 -35.07
C GLU A 706 8.24 9.09 -34.65
N ASN A 707 9.21 8.53 -33.92
CA ASN A 707 10.36 9.25 -33.40
C ASN A 707 11.60 9.12 -34.28
N ASN A 708 11.50 8.49 -35.45
CA ASN A 708 12.59 8.23 -36.39
C ASN A 708 13.81 7.57 -35.72
N LEU A 709 13.58 6.62 -34.82
CA LEU A 709 14.66 5.92 -34.13
C LEU A 709 15.22 4.81 -35.03
N PRO A 710 16.55 4.59 -35.03
CA PRO A 710 17.12 3.44 -35.71
C PRO A 710 16.73 2.15 -35.00
N MET A 711 16.57 1.07 -35.76
CA MET A 711 16.30 -0.25 -35.17
C MET A 711 17.59 -0.80 -34.57
N PRO A 712 17.62 -1.16 -33.24
CA PRO A 712 18.80 -1.76 -32.65
C PRO A 712 19.04 -3.19 -33.15
N THR A 713 20.29 -3.62 -33.25
CA THR A 713 20.67 -4.98 -33.67
C THR A 713 21.43 -5.74 -32.58
N CYS A 714 21.93 -5.02 -31.58
CA CYS A 714 22.74 -5.55 -30.50
C CYS A 714 22.55 -4.71 -29.23
N LEU A 715 22.95 -5.23 -28.08
CA LEU A 715 22.85 -4.53 -26.79
C LEU A 715 23.69 -3.26 -26.74
N LYS A 716 24.84 -3.28 -27.39
CA LYS A 716 25.71 -2.09 -27.48
C LYS A 716 25.02 -0.92 -28.18
N ASP A 717 24.09 -1.18 -29.12
CA ASP A 717 23.34 -0.12 -29.78
C ASP A 717 22.50 0.68 -28.76
N LEU A 718 21.97 0.03 -27.71
CA LEU A 718 21.15 0.67 -26.70
C LEU A 718 21.88 1.77 -25.92
N ALA A 719 23.22 1.74 -25.92
CA ALA A 719 24.05 2.79 -25.31
C ALA A 719 24.16 4.06 -26.18
N LYS A 720 23.71 4.05 -27.46
CA LYS A 720 23.76 5.22 -28.33
C LYS A 720 22.85 6.34 -27.84
N PRO A 721 23.31 7.61 -27.82
CA PRO A 721 22.52 8.74 -27.28
C PRO A 721 21.15 8.96 -27.95
N VAL A 722 20.94 8.44 -29.17
CA VAL A 722 19.64 8.55 -29.88
C VAL A 722 18.47 7.90 -29.12
N TYR A 723 18.75 6.93 -28.24
CA TYR A 723 17.73 6.23 -27.47
C TYR A 723 17.47 6.86 -26.09
N LYS A 724 18.09 8.01 -25.80
CA LYS A 724 17.90 8.67 -24.48
C LYS A 724 16.45 9.05 -24.23
N GLY A 725 15.87 8.50 -23.14
CA GLY A 725 14.49 8.70 -22.75
C GLY A 725 13.48 7.83 -23.53
N PHE A 726 13.97 6.94 -24.41
CA PHE A 726 13.16 5.97 -25.16
C PHE A 726 13.46 4.53 -24.78
N LEU A 727 14.31 4.29 -23.78
CA LEU A 727 14.80 2.98 -23.37
C LEU A 727 14.32 2.63 -21.96
N SER A 728 13.92 1.37 -21.75
CA SER A 728 13.69 0.81 -20.43
C SER A 728 14.44 -0.51 -20.26
N VAL A 729 15.10 -0.70 -19.13
CA VAL A 729 15.84 -1.93 -18.78
C VAL A 729 15.57 -2.30 -17.32
N VAL A 730 15.90 -3.53 -16.95
CA VAL A 730 15.68 -4.07 -15.60
C VAL A 730 16.89 -3.76 -14.70
N ASP A 731 16.60 -3.42 -13.44
CA ASP A 731 17.60 -3.33 -12.38
C ASP A 731 17.86 -4.71 -11.77
N ILE A 732 19.13 -5.07 -11.65
CA ILE A 732 19.55 -6.35 -11.06
C ILE A 732 19.21 -6.45 -9.56
N GLU A 733 18.99 -5.32 -8.88
CA GLU A 733 18.55 -5.32 -7.48
C GLU A 733 17.12 -5.84 -7.32
N GLY A 734 16.27 -5.56 -8.32
CA GLY A 734 14.85 -5.93 -8.30
C GLY A 734 14.57 -7.29 -8.93
N SER A 735 15.28 -7.65 -10.01
CA SER A 735 14.98 -8.86 -10.76
C SER A 735 16.20 -9.48 -11.44
N SER A 736 16.26 -10.81 -11.39
CA SER A 736 17.27 -11.62 -12.07
C SER A 736 17.23 -11.50 -13.61
N THR A 737 16.16 -11.00 -14.22
CA THR A 737 16.08 -10.74 -15.67
C THR A 737 17.18 -9.79 -16.14
N ALA A 738 17.61 -8.83 -15.31
CA ALA A 738 18.73 -7.96 -15.62
C ALA A 738 20.03 -8.72 -15.88
N TRP A 739 20.18 -9.90 -15.28
CA TRP A 739 21.36 -10.73 -15.44
C TRP A 739 21.54 -11.24 -16.87
N LEU A 740 20.44 -11.45 -17.60
CA LEU A 740 20.46 -11.85 -19.00
C LEU A 740 21.21 -10.81 -19.86
N MET A 741 20.99 -9.52 -19.62
CA MET A 741 21.67 -8.42 -20.30
C MET A 741 23.12 -8.26 -19.83
N ILE A 742 23.35 -8.23 -18.53
CA ILE A 742 24.67 -8.02 -17.95
C ILE A 742 25.60 -9.14 -18.37
N GLN A 743 25.14 -10.39 -18.31
CA GLN A 743 25.94 -11.55 -18.71
C GLN A 743 26.26 -11.54 -20.21
N ALA A 744 25.31 -11.14 -21.05
CA ALA A 744 25.55 -10.99 -22.48
C ALA A 744 26.65 -9.95 -22.76
N LEU A 745 26.62 -8.82 -22.08
CA LEU A 745 27.64 -7.77 -22.20
C LEU A 745 29.00 -8.21 -21.66
N VAL A 746 29.02 -8.85 -20.47
CA VAL A 746 30.28 -9.36 -19.89
C VAL A 746 30.89 -10.46 -20.77
N SER A 747 30.07 -11.37 -21.29
CA SER A 747 30.53 -12.42 -22.20
C SER A 747 31.10 -11.88 -23.53
N ALA A 748 30.49 -10.81 -24.06
CA ALA A 748 30.89 -10.24 -25.35
C ALA A 748 32.09 -9.26 -25.24
N TYR A 749 32.16 -8.48 -24.18
CA TYR A 749 33.07 -7.33 -24.09
C TYR A 749 34.03 -7.37 -22.88
N GLY A 750 33.93 -8.41 -22.02
CA GLY A 750 34.61 -8.44 -20.72
C GLY A 750 33.99 -7.45 -19.72
N GLU A 751 34.51 -7.44 -18.48
CA GLU A 751 33.92 -6.61 -17.40
C GLU A 751 34.07 -5.11 -17.68
N ASP A 752 35.22 -4.64 -18.15
CA ASP A 752 35.46 -3.21 -18.41
C ASP A 752 34.62 -2.72 -19.60
N GLY A 753 34.57 -3.50 -20.70
CA GLY A 753 33.72 -3.16 -21.84
C GLY A 753 32.24 -3.19 -21.52
N ALA A 754 31.81 -4.14 -20.68
CA ALA A 754 30.45 -4.20 -20.19
C ALA A 754 30.08 -2.96 -19.36
N LYS A 755 30.98 -2.50 -18.48
CA LYS A 755 30.77 -1.25 -17.70
C LYS A 755 30.56 -0.04 -18.60
N GLU A 756 31.36 0.11 -19.64
CA GLU A 756 31.23 1.23 -20.57
C GLU A 756 29.84 1.23 -21.26
N VAL A 757 29.43 0.06 -21.76
CA VAL A 757 28.11 -0.08 -22.42
C VAL A 757 26.97 0.12 -21.45
N LEU A 758 27.02 -0.48 -20.24
CA LEU A 758 26.01 -0.33 -19.21
C LEU A 758 25.81 1.11 -18.77
N LYS A 759 26.90 1.88 -18.59
CA LYS A 759 26.81 3.33 -18.30
C LYS A 759 25.97 4.06 -19.37
N GLY A 760 26.22 3.75 -20.63
CA GLY A 760 25.44 4.31 -21.74
C GLY A 760 23.98 3.91 -21.72
N ILE A 761 23.71 2.62 -21.50
CA ILE A 761 22.35 2.07 -21.40
C ILE A 761 21.59 2.72 -20.23
N TYR A 762 22.16 2.77 -19.04
CA TYR A 762 21.51 3.36 -17.87
C TYR A 762 21.33 4.88 -18.00
N ASN A 763 22.26 5.59 -18.63
CA ASN A 763 22.07 7.01 -18.94
C ASN A 763 20.89 7.24 -19.91
N ASN A 764 20.71 6.35 -20.89
CA ASN A 764 19.62 6.43 -21.86
C ASN A 764 18.27 6.02 -21.23
N ALA A 765 18.27 5.00 -20.37
CA ALA A 765 17.09 4.56 -19.65
C ALA A 765 16.57 5.63 -18.66
N GLY A 766 17.50 6.34 -17.99
CA GLY A 766 17.09 7.35 -17.01
C GLY A 766 16.16 6.79 -15.93
N ASP A 767 14.98 7.39 -15.75
CA ASP A 767 13.96 6.99 -14.78
C ASP A 767 13.15 5.73 -15.18
N HIS A 768 13.49 5.10 -16.31
CA HIS A 768 12.89 3.84 -16.79
C HIS A 768 13.76 2.62 -16.48
N LEU A 769 14.47 2.65 -15.36
CA LEU A 769 15.14 1.49 -14.78
C LEU A 769 14.13 0.77 -13.88
N GLU A 770 13.77 -0.47 -14.24
CA GLU A 770 12.62 -1.18 -13.67
C GLU A 770 13.04 -2.24 -12.63
N GLU A 771 12.28 -2.35 -11.55
CA GLU A 771 12.51 -3.36 -10.50
C GLU A 771 11.96 -4.76 -10.86
N SER A 772 11.18 -4.89 -11.92
CA SER A 772 10.52 -6.12 -12.37
C SER A 772 11.06 -6.59 -13.71
N GLY A 773 11.23 -7.90 -13.88
CA GLY A 773 11.64 -8.51 -15.15
C GLY A 773 10.70 -8.19 -16.31
N SER A 774 9.40 -8.07 -16.03
CA SER A 774 8.40 -7.64 -17.01
C SER A 774 8.24 -6.10 -17.07
N GLY A 775 8.99 -5.31 -16.31
CA GLY A 775 8.92 -3.84 -16.33
C GLY A 775 9.12 -3.24 -17.71
N PRO A 776 10.19 -3.58 -18.45
CA PRO A 776 10.46 -2.99 -19.76
C PRO A 776 9.34 -3.22 -20.77
N ILE A 777 8.82 -4.45 -20.89
CA ILE A 777 7.73 -4.69 -21.85
C ILE A 777 6.46 -3.91 -21.50
N LYS A 778 6.20 -3.70 -20.22
CA LYS A 778 5.07 -2.89 -19.73
C LYS A 778 5.18 -1.44 -20.16
N LYS A 779 6.39 -0.88 -20.06
CA LYS A 779 6.67 0.49 -20.52
C LYS A 779 6.56 0.61 -22.03
N VAL A 780 6.99 -0.42 -22.75
CA VAL A 780 6.87 -0.49 -24.21
C VAL A 780 5.41 -0.63 -24.64
N ARG A 781 4.63 -1.50 -23.97
CA ARG A 781 3.17 -1.65 -24.19
C ARG A 781 2.41 -0.36 -23.88
N ALA A 782 2.73 0.29 -22.79
CA ALA A 782 2.09 1.56 -22.41
C ALA A 782 2.51 2.74 -23.30
N GLY A 783 3.46 2.55 -24.23
CA GLY A 783 4.00 3.63 -25.06
C GLY A 783 4.77 4.69 -24.27
N GLU A 784 5.31 4.34 -23.09
CA GLU A 784 6.17 5.23 -22.30
C GLU A 784 7.61 5.25 -22.83
N VAL A 785 8.06 4.13 -23.42
CA VAL A 785 9.34 4.01 -24.11
C VAL A 785 9.17 3.26 -25.43
N ALA A 786 10.09 3.51 -26.38
CA ALA A 786 10.08 2.85 -27.66
C ALA A 786 10.79 1.48 -27.67
N ILE A 787 11.76 1.32 -26.75
CA ILE A 787 12.64 0.15 -26.71
C ILE A 787 12.78 -0.32 -25.26
N GLY A 788 12.83 -1.62 -25.06
CA GLY A 788 13.13 -2.25 -23.78
C GLY A 788 14.09 -3.42 -23.94
N PHE A 789 14.74 -3.83 -22.84
CA PHE A 789 15.34 -5.17 -22.74
C PHE A 789 14.62 -5.95 -21.66
N GLY A 790 14.10 -7.13 -22.02
CA GLY A 790 13.29 -7.96 -21.12
C GLY A 790 13.14 -9.39 -21.64
N LEU A 791 12.06 -10.06 -21.25
CA LEU A 791 11.79 -11.44 -21.55
C LEU A 791 11.27 -11.61 -23.01
N ARG A 792 11.97 -12.39 -23.81
CA ARG A 792 11.71 -12.60 -25.23
C ARG A 792 10.30 -13.11 -25.50
N HIS A 793 9.85 -14.14 -24.77
CA HIS A 793 8.54 -14.77 -24.97
C HIS A 793 7.37 -13.80 -24.80
N GLN A 794 7.48 -12.80 -23.95
CA GLN A 794 6.44 -11.78 -23.75
C GLN A 794 6.28 -10.91 -25.01
N ALA A 795 7.37 -10.53 -25.64
CA ALA A 795 7.32 -9.79 -26.89
C ALA A 795 6.78 -10.64 -28.05
N VAL A 796 7.10 -11.94 -28.08
CA VAL A 796 6.53 -12.90 -29.04
C VAL A 796 5.01 -13.00 -28.85
N ALA A 797 4.54 -13.11 -27.61
CA ALA A 797 3.11 -13.17 -27.31
C ALA A 797 2.38 -11.90 -27.78
N ASP A 798 2.90 -10.71 -27.48
CA ASP A 798 2.35 -9.43 -27.89
C ASP A 798 2.27 -9.27 -29.42
N LYS A 799 3.34 -9.65 -30.10
CA LYS A 799 3.37 -9.66 -31.57
C LYS A 799 2.28 -10.56 -32.15
N ASN A 800 2.12 -11.75 -31.60
CA ASN A 800 1.11 -12.71 -32.00
C ASN A 800 -0.32 -12.22 -31.70
N PHE A 801 -0.48 -11.45 -30.62
CA PHE A 801 -1.75 -10.80 -30.28
C PHE A 801 -2.09 -9.59 -31.17
N GLY A 802 -1.14 -9.15 -32.01
CA GLY A 802 -1.31 -8.06 -32.98
C GLY A 802 -1.10 -6.66 -32.38
N LEU A 803 -0.38 -6.56 -31.25
CA LEU A 803 0.12 -5.27 -30.74
C LEU A 803 1.26 -4.74 -31.61
N PRO A 804 1.52 -3.44 -31.62
CA PRO A 804 2.65 -2.85 -32.34
C PRO A 804 3.99 -3.14 -31.64
N ILE A 805 4.16 -4.36 -31.19
CA ILE A 805 5.35 -4.83 -30.46
C ILE A 805 6.09 -5.86 -31.32
N ASP A 806 7.41 -5.72 -31.36
CA ASP A 806 8.31 -6.66 -31.99
C ASP A 806 9.53 -6.91 -31.09
N PHE A 807 10.40 -7.82 -31.47
CA PHE A 807 11.61 -8.13 -30.72
C PHE A 807 12.82 -8.27 -31.65
N VAL A 808 14.00 -8.07 -31.09
CA VAL A 808 15.28 -8.29 -31.75
C VAL A 808 16.15 -9.15 -30.85
N ASP A 809 16.61 -10.26 -31.37
CA ASP A 809 17.58 -11.12 -30.70
C ASP A 809 18.96 -10.46 -30.79
N PRO A 810 19.62 -10.12 -29.63
CA PRO A 810 20.87 -9.39 -29.65
C PRO A 810 22.04 -10.27 -30.08
N THR A 811 22.92 -9.76 -30.92
CA THR A 811 24.07 -10.50 -31.41
C THR A 811 25.09 -10.92 -30.33
N GLU A 812 25.06 -10.26 -29.16
CA GLU A 812 25.81 -10.68 -27.97
C GLU A 812 25.33 -12.00 -27.40
N GLY A 813 24.07 -12.35 -27.62
CA GLY A 813 23.45 -13.63 -27.30
C GLY A 813 22.19 -13.53 -26.47
N ASN A 814 21.27 -14.45 -26.70
CA ASN A 814 20.09 -14.67 -25.87
C ASN A 814 20.46 -15.60 -24.72
N PHE A 815 20.91 -15.02 -23.60
CA PHE A 815 21.16 -15.80 -22.38
C PHE A 815 19.87 -16.28 -21.75
N SER A 816 19.91 -17.43 -21.10
CA SER A 816 18.72 -18.05 -20.50
C SER A 816 18.89 -18.23 -18.98
N LEU A 817 17.80 -18.02 -18.24
CA LEU A 817 17.65 -18.31 -16.81
C LEU A 817 16.63 -19.42 -16.60
N THR A 818 16.99 -20.40 -15.76
CA THR A 818 16.12 -21.53 -15.44
C THR A 818 15.31 -21.25 -14.19
N GLU A 819 14.02 -21.49 -14.24
CA GLU A 819 13.13 -21.54 -13.09
C GLU A 819 12.74 -22.98 -12.79
N SER A 820 12.63 -23.32 -11.52
CA SER A 820 12.44 -24.67 -11.04
C SER A 820 11.33 -24.77 -10.00
N VAL A 821 10.81 -25.97 -9.80
CA VAL A 821 9.83 -26.29 -8.75
C VAL A 821 10.50 -27.01 -7.60
N ALA A 822 10.12 -26.65 -6.37
CA ALA A 822 10.56 -27.29 -5.14
C ALA A 822 9.39 -27.42 -4.15
N VAL A 823 9.42 -28.45 -3.33
CA VAL A 823 8.42 -28.72 -2.28
C VAL A 823 9.00 -28.36 -0.93
N ILE A 824 8.26 -27.61 -0.12
CA ILE A 824 8.68 -27.19 1.23
C ILE A 824 8.56 -28.38 2.21
N ASP A 825 9.64 -28.66 2.92
CA ASP A 825 9.70 -29.67 3.98
C ASP A 825 9.19 -29.08 5.32
N LYS A 826 7.95 -29.37 5.67
CA LYS A 826 7.36 -29.03 6.97
C LYS A 826 7.35 -30.23 7.95
N GLY A 827 8.20 -31.23 7.72
CA GLY A 827 8.23 -32.48 8.48
C GLY A 827 6.89 -33.22 8.35
N ASP A 828 6.33 -33.67 9.48
CA ASP A 828 5.05 -34.41 9.50
C ASP A 828 3.85 -33.61 8.97
N LYS A 829 4.00 -32.29 8.83
CA LYS A 829 2.96 -31.38 8.30
C LYS A 829 3.12 -31.07 6.81
N THR A 830 4.11 -31.71 6.14
CA THR A 830 4.29 -31.51 4.69
C THR A 830 3.06 -32.01 3.94
N ASN A 831 2.49 -31.14 3.11
CA ASN A 831 1.32 -31.48 2.32
C ASN A 831 1.72 -32.47 1.21
N THR A 832 1.22 -33.70 1.26
CA THR A 832 1.56 -34.75 0.27
C THR A 832 1.11 -34.40 -1.14
N LYS A 833 -0.02 -33.67 -1.29
CA LYS A 833 -0.50 -33.21 -2.59
C LYS A 833 0.45 -32.23 -3.26
N ALA A 834 1.30 -31.51 -2.51
CA ALA A 834 2.29 -30.61 -3.10
C ALA A 834 3.30 -31.36 -3.98
N MET A 835 3.70 -32.57 -3.57
CA MET A 835 4.57 -33.42 -4.37
C MET A 835 3.86 -33.93 -5.63
N GLU A 836 2.60 -34.38 -5.52
CA GLU A 836 1.78 -34.81 -6.66
C GLU A 836 1.55 -33.67 -7.65
N MET A 837 1.32 -32.44 -7.16
CA MET A 837 1.17 -31.26 -8.02
C MET A 837 2.49 -30.88 -8.70
N ALA A 838 3.62 -30.98 -8.00
CA ALA A 838 4.94 -30.77 -8.60
C ALA A 838 5.20 -31.79 -9.74
N GLU A 839 4.92 -33.06 -9.52
CA GLU A 839 5.00 -34.09 -10.54
C GLU A 839 4.08 -33.80 -11.73
N CYS A 840 2.82 -33.42 -11.46
CA CYS A 840 1.85 -33.06 -12.50
C CYS A 840 2.32 -31.87 -13.36
N ILE A 841 2.90 -30.82 -12.74
CA ILE A 841 3.45 -29.67 -13.47
C ILE A 841 4.56 -30.12 -14.42
N ILE A 842 5.45 -31.02 -13.99
CA ILE A 842 6.56 -31.48 -14.82
C ILE A 842 6.06 -32.44 -15.89
N GLN A 843 5.38 -33.51 -15.52
CA GLN A 843 5.02 -34.57 -16.47
C GLN A 843 3.95 -34.14 -17.50
N LYS A 844 3.05 -33.24 -17.15
CA LYS A 844 1.92 -32.84 -17.99
C LYS A 844 1.90 -31.36 -18.37
N GLY A 845 2.55 -30.50 -17.58
CA GLY A 845 2.61 -29.07 -17.84
C GLY A 845 3.69 -28.69 -18.86
N ARG A 846 4.81 -29.36 -18.87
CA ARG A 846 5.91 -29.06 -19.80
C ARG A 846 5.52 -29.00 -21.27
N SER A 847 4.63 -29.88 -21.72
CA SER A 847 4.11 -29.86 -23.11
C SER A 847 3.37 -28.55 -23.48
N LYS A 848 2.86 -27.82 -22.49
CA LYS A 848 2.25 -26.49 -22.69
C LYS A 848 3.31 -25.38 -22.55
N LEU A 849 4.19 -25.51 -21.57
CA LEU A 849 5.22 -24.52 -21.28
C LEU A 849 6.26 -24.40 -22.40
N ILE A 850 6.65 -25.50 -23.04
CA ILE A 850 7.63 -25.47 -24.13
C ILE A 850 7.17 -24.67 -25.36
N LYS A 851 5.86 -24.48 -25.52
CA LYS A 851 5.31 -23.64 -26.60
C LYS A 851 5.63 -22.16 -26.41
N THR A 852 5.71 -21.72 -25.16
CA THR A 852 6.03 -20.33 -24.78
C THR A 852 7.50 -20.15 -24.48
N TYR A 853 8.12 -21.17 -23.85
CA TYR A 853 9.53 -21.19 -23.46
C TYR A 853 10.25 -22.29 -24.24
N PRO A 854 10.76 -21.96 -25.47
CA PRO A 854 11.17 -22.95 -26.48
C PRO A 854 12.50 -23.65 -26.16
N ASN A 855 12.91 -23.70 -24.92
CA ASN A 855 14.13 -24.38 -24.49
C ASN A 855 13.80 -25.79 -23.95
N PRO A 856 14.24 -26.88 -24.61
CA PRO A 856 14.10 -28.24 -24.08
C PRO A 856 14.85 -28.37 -22.75
N LEU A 857 14.19 -28.98 -21.75
CA LEU A 857 14.74 -29.21 -20.40
C LEU A 857 14.73 -30.71 -20.06
N TYR A 858 13.95 -31.53 -20.78
CA TYR A 858 13.75 -32.95 -20.53
C TYR A 858 13.97 -33.77 -21.78
N GLU A 859 14.36 -35.05 -21.61
CA GLU A 859 14.54 -35.96 -22.71
C GLU A 859 13.28 -36.11 -23.54
N GLY A 860 13.42 -36.05 -24.88
CA GLY A 860 12.31 -36.18 -25.83
C GLY A 860 11.52 -34.88 -26.10
N GLU A 861 11.83 -33.80 -25.42
CA GLU A 861 11.22 -32.46 -25.74
C GLU A 861 11.78 -31.90 -27.04
N THR A 862 10.89 -31.30 -27.83
CA THR A 862 11.25 -30.58 -29.07
C THR A 862 10.54 -29.22 -29.10
N ALA A 863 11.29 -28.15 -29.29
CA ALA A 863 10.72 -26.79 -29.48
C ALA A 863 10.30 -26.53 -30.91
N GLU A 864 9.37 -25.60 -31.13
CA GLU A 864 9.03 -25.14 -32.46
C GLU A 864 10.15 -24.23 -32.98
N LYS A 865 10.78 -24.59 -34.10
CA LYS A 865 11.89 -23.84 -34.73
C LYS A 865 11.57 -22.37 -34.98
N SER A 866 10.30 -22.05 -35.27
CA SER A 866 9.83 -20.67 -35.48
C SER A 866 9.93 -19.78 -34.23
N ASN A 867 10.03 -20.38 -33.04
CA ASN A 867 10.09 -19.67 -31.77
C ASN A 867 11.48 -19.72 -31.10
N GLU A 868 12.44 -20.43 -31.71
CA GLU A 868 13.84 -20.46 -31.21
C GLU A 868 14.49 -19.09 -31.37
N SER A 869 15.34 -18.70 -30.39
CA SER A 869 16.13 -17.47 -30.47
C SER A 869 17.28 -17.61 -31.50
N ALA A 870 17.68 -16.46 -32.08
CA ALA A 870 18.72 -16.46 -33.12
C ALA A 870 20.12 -16.74 -32.56
N TYR A 871 20.39 -16.40 -31.30
CA TYR A 871 21.73 -16.49 -30.67
C TYR A 871 21.67 -17.10 -29.28
N PRO A 872 21.14 -18.36 -29.09
CA PRO A 872 20.98 -18.95 -27.76
C PRO A 872 22.33 -19.14 -27.06
N LYS A 873 22.42 -18.72 -25.82
CA LYS A 873 23.62 -18.88 -24.98
C LYS A 873 23.26 -19.28 -23.56
N LYS A 874 24.12 -20.09 -22.95
CA LYS A 874 24.06 -20.45 -21.52
C LYS A 874 25.15 -19.69 -20.75
N PHE A 875 24.95 -19.52 -19.45
CA PHE A 875 25.98 -19.01 -18.55
C PHE A 875 27.16 -19.98 -18.53
N SER A 876 28.37 -19.45 -18.65
CA SER A 876 29.60 -20.24 -18.58
C SER A 876 29.97 -20.64 -17.14
N GLU A 877 29.49 -19.88 -16.16
CA GLU A 877 29.71 -20.11 -14.74
C GLU A 877 28.39 -20.50 -14.06
N LYS A 878 28.47 -21.29 -12.98
CA LYS A 878 27.28 -21.63 -12.19
C LYS A 878 26.71 -20.35 -11.56
N LEU A 879 25.41 -20.16 -11.67
CA LEU A 879 24.73 -19.05 -11.04
C LEU A 879 24.72 -19.22 -9.52
N THR A 880 25.36 -18.28 -8.84
CA THR A 880 25.48 -18.28 -7.36
C THR A 880 25.16 -16.88 -6.84
N VAL A 881 24.91 -16.80 -5.54
CA VAL A 881 24.70 -15.49 -4.86
C VAL A 881 25.95 -14.61 -4.99
N ASP A 882 27.13 -15.19 -4.88
CA ASP A 882 28.40 -14.46 -5.02
C ASP A 882 28.56 -13.82 -6.41
N LEU A 883 28.19 -14.56 -7.47
CA LEU A 883 28.18 -14.04 -8.84
C LEU A 883 27.12 -12.94 -9.01
N LEU A 884 25.96 -13.08 -8.37
CA LEU A 884 24.93 -12.05 -8.34
C LEU A 884 25.43 -10.78 -7.67
N GLU A 885 26.06 -10.89 -6.50
CA GLU A 885 26.63 -9.74 -5.79
C GLU A 885 27.74 -9.04 -6.61
N LYS A 886 28.59 -9.82 -7.29
CA LYS A 886 29.61 -9.29 -8.18
C LYS A 886 29.01 -8.46 -9.31
N HIS A 887 28.01 -8.98 -10.00
CA HIS A 887 27.34 -8.28 -11.08
C HIS A 887 26.46 -7.12 -10.59
N LYS A 888 25.88 -7.24 -9.40
CA LYS A 888 25.18 -6.15 -8.73
C LYS A 888 26.14 -4.97 -8.48
N LYS A 889 27.32 -5.23 -7.92
CA LYS A 889 28.33 -4.21 -7.71
C LYS A 889 28.78 -3.57 -9.02
N LEU A 890 28.98 -4.36 -10.07
CA LEU A 890 29.29 -3.87 -11.42
C LEU A 890 28.19 -2.94 -11.94
N SER A 891 26.94 -3.32 -11.76
CA SER A 891 25.77 -2.51 -12.14
C SER A 891 25.69 -1.19 -11.36
N GLU A 892 25.88 -1.22 -10.04
CA GLU A 892 25.89 -0.03 -9.18
C GLU A 892 26.96 0.99 -9.59
N GLU A 893 28.17 0.53 -9.96
CA GLU A 893 29.25 1.40 -10.45
C GLU A 893 28.90 2.08 -11.79
N CYS A 894 27.84 1.62 -12.48
CA CYS A 894 27.42 2.14 -13.78
C CYS A 894 26.20 3.08 -13.71
N LYS A 895 25.49 3.11 -12.63
CA LYS A 895 24.33 4.00 -12.38
C LYS A 895 24.78 5.43 -12.09
#